data_9ce78a12bb6f3f1a9ac6276ca5f3f10b
#
_entry.id   9ce78a12bb6f3f1a9ac6276ca5f3f10b
#
_cell.length_a   1.000
_cell.length_b   1.000
_cell.length_c   1.000
_cell.angle_alpha   90.00
_cell.angle_beta   90.00
_cell.angle_gamma   90.00
#
_symmetry.space_group_name_H-M   'P 1'
#
loop_
_entity.id
_entity.type
_entity.pdbx_description
1 polymer ?
#
loop_
_entity_poly.entity_id
_entity_poly.type
_entity_poly.pdbx_seq_one_letter_code
_entity_poly.pdbx_strand_id
1 'polypeptide(L)'
;MIVPKHYENLKVLHENTMPARAYYIPASERIDTLVLRREDSDRMQMLNGDWRFRYYKSVSELTDAFYQMDYDVQSFDTVKVPGVWQMAGYDVHQYTNIRYPFPFDPPYVPQNNPCGAYVQEFFYNEDKRAPKVYLNFEGVDSCFYVWLNGVYIGYSQVSHCTSEFDVTDALTEGKNRLAVLVLKWCDGSYLEDQDKFRMSGIFRDVYLLKRPKQAVRDYFIRTSVLDKTAEVRINIQYFDRTVPTLLTLYDADNQIVDATRIQESKEALFRIPRPILWNTENPYLYTLILHTEDETIVDYVGLRKIHIEHQTVCLNGKKIVFRGVNRHDSDPVTGPTVSVEHMVKDLTIMKQHNINAIRASHYPNAPVFCQLCDRYGFLMIDEADIESHGPVELFYQEDTDANKFNRWNEPIADNPEWETSILDRVQLMVERDKNRPCIVIWSMGNESAYGCNFEKALAWTKSYDNSRLTHYESARYRKNDRTYDYSNLDLYSRMYPSFEEIEEYLSRDAIKPLILCEYSHAMGNGPGDLEDYFTLFHREEKMCGGFVWEWCDHAIDHGKTEKGKSIYHYGGDHGEEVHDGNFCMDGLVYPDRTPHTGLLEYKNIYRPVRVVDFDQATGKLTIKNYMDFTDLKEYVEIHYTLTCDGECRESGKLPALEVPPQETGSIFIHVTVPDCGRNYLKLFYYLKKDTTLVAKGHLLGQEEILLHTDDDRNQTVQKFLQQSTKSQQPITREEKGAFVFLKGEDFTYTFDRRTGLFSQLCFGGKNYFDWPMELNIWRAPTDNDMYLKKEWKRAKYNKASVRVYETILKKAGSSIEISCQMSLQATSIQRFLDIEAVWRVDVSGGIEVTFHVKKNPEFPVLPRFGLRLFLRRRFDQVSYYGMGPYESYQDKHRASSHGLYHAPVDRMHEDYIKPQENGSHMDCDYVILSDDKRSFAAVSEHKFSFNASIYTQEELEQKAHHYELEPLGSTIVCLDYKQNGIGSNSCGPEVLKKYRFDEEDFTFCIKLVPFLES
;
A
#
# COMPACT_ATOMS: atom_id res chain seq x y z
N MET A 1 -12.85 -38.80 19.83
CA MET A 1 -12.40 -37.92 18.75
C MET A 1 -12.72 -38.66 17.44
N ILE A 2 -13.36 -37.99 16.50
CA ILE A 2 -13.83 -38.63 15.26
C ILE A 2 -12.80 -38.56 14.11
N VAL A 3 -11.71 -37.81 14.29
CA VAL A 3 -10.64 -37.68 13.30
C VAL A 3 -9.28 -38.06 13.91
N PRO A 4 -8.36 -38.59 13.12
CA PRO A 4 -6.97 -38.79 13.54
C PRO A 4 -6.29 -37.45 13.77
N LYS A 5 -5.23 -37.41 14.60
CA LYS A 5 -4.48 -36.16 14.91
C LYS A 5 -3.43 -35.87 13.85
N HIS A 6 -3.82 -35.78 12.58
CA HIS A 6 -2.91 -35.36 11.51
C HIS A 6 -2.45 -33.91 11.68
N TYR A 7 -3.31 -33.07 12.25
CA TYR A 7 -3.07 -31.66 12.54
C TYR A 7 -2.01 -31.35 13.62
N GLU A 8 -1.42 -32.39 14.20
CA GLU A 8 -0.26 -32.30 15.14
C GLU A 8 0.85 -33.29 14.70
N ASN A 9 1.09 -33.43 13.39
CA ASN A 9 2.01 -34.41 12.86
C ASN A 9 2.70 -33.99 11.56
N LEU A 10 3.90 -33.40 11.67
CA LEU A 10 4.71 -32.92 10.55
C LEU A 10 4.99 -33.96 9.44
N LYS A 11 4.66 -35.23 9.65
CA LYS A 11 4.83 -36.28 8.64
C LYS A 11 3.58 -36.54 7.80
N VAL A 12 2.45 -35.93 8.13
CA VAL A 12 1.18 -36.09 7.44
C VAL A 12 0.61 -34.72 7.06
N LEU A 13 1.11 -34.17 5.99
CA LEU A 13 0.62 -32.89 5.46
C LEU A 13 -0.69 -33.07 4.68
N HIS A 14 -0.77 -34.19 3.95
CA HIS A 14 -1.90 -34.55 3.10
C HIS A 14 -2.18 -36.07 3.20
N GLU A 15 -3.45 -36.44 3.08
CA GLU A 15 -3.86 -37.84 2.96
C GLU A 15 -4.86 -37.95 1.80
N ASN A 16 -4.58 -38.84 0.84
CA ASN A 16 -5.39 -39.10 -0.34
C ASN A 16 -5.58 -37.91 -1.30
N THR A 17 -4.80 -36.85 -1.18
CA THR A 17 -4.82 -35.78 -2.17
C THR A 17 -4.18 -36.25 -3.47
N MET A 18 -4.65 -35.70 -4.58
CA MET A 18 -3.97 -35.84 -5.86
C MET A 18 -2.68 -35.02 -5.86
N PRO A 19 -1.61 -35.46 -6.57
CA PRO A 19 -0.40 -34.64 -6.69
C PRO A 19 -0.70 -33.29 -7.33
N ALA A 20 0.07 -32.27 -6.99
CA ALA A 20 -0.06 -30.91 -7.57
C ALA A 20 0.04 -30.92 -9.10
N ARG A 21 -0.60 -29.95 -9.73
CA ARG A 21 -0.62 -29.74 -11.19
C ARG A 21 -0.81 -28.28 -11.54
N ALA A 22 -0.51 -27.92 -12.78
CA ALA A 22 -0.84 -26.62 -13.32
C ALA A 22 -2.35 -26.32 -13.20
N TYR A 23 -2.68 -25.06 -12.85
CA TYR A 23 -4.06 -24.63 -12.81
C TYR A 23 -4.64 -24.47 -14.21
N TYR A 24 -5.72 -25.12 -14.48
CA TYR A 24 -6.56 -24.95 -15.65
C TYR A 24 -7.95 -25.53 -15.41
N ILE A 25 -8.95 -25.01 -16.11
CA ILE A 25 -10.33 -25.52 -16.10
C ILE A 25 -10.59 -26.14 -17.47
N PRO A 26 -10.84 -27.46 -17.56
CA PRO A 26 -11.18 -28.13 -18.81
C PRO A 26 -12.64 -27.91 -19.19
N ALA A 27 -12.95 -28.11 -20.47
CA ALA A 27 -14.32 -28.16 -20.98
C ALA A 27 -14.44 -29.25 -22.06
N SER A 28 -15.65 -29.62 -22.48
CA SER A 28 -15.84 -30.57 -23.60
C SER A 28 -15.45 -29.92 -24.96
N GLU A 29 -15.65 -28.62 -25.07
CA GLU A 29 -15.34 -27.81 -26.25
C GLU A 29 -14.54 -26.55 -25.84
N ARG A 30 -14.07 -25.79 -26.83
CA ARG A 30 -13.37 -24.53 -26.62
C ARG A 30 -14.30 -23.49 -26.01
N ILE A 31 -13.91 -22.92 -24.85
CA ILE A 31 -14.59 -21.82 -24.17
C ILE A 31 -13.53 -20.77 -23.81
N ASP A 32 -13.56 -19.59 -24.45
CA ASP A 32 -12.56 -18.55 -24.29
C ASP A 32 -12.82 -17.62 -23.06
N THR A 33 -13.98 -17.77 -22.39
CA THR A 33 -14.39 -16.95 -21.25
C THR A 33 -13.96 -17.50 -19.89
N LEU A 34 -13.38 -18.68 -19.81
CA LEU A 34 -13.13 -19.44 -18.56
C LEU A 34 -12.26 -18.69 -17.54
N VAL A 35 -11.37 -17.77 -17.96
CA VAL A 35 -10.56 -16.96 -17.03
C VAL A 35 -11.43 -16.08 -16.11
N LEU A 36 -12.51 -15.51 -16.65
CA LEU A 36 -13.40 -14.62 -15.92
C LEU A 36 -14.68 -15.33 -15.46
N ARG A 37 -15.04 -16.40 -16.11
CA ARG A 37 -16.30 -17.13 -15.94
C ARG A 37 -16.05 -18.64 -16.05
N ARG A 38 -15.27 -19.17 -15.11
CA ARG A 38 -14.90 -20.58 -15.10
C ARG A 38 -16.09 -21.53 -14.93
N GLU A 39 -17.17 -21.00 -14.34
CA GLU A 39 -18.46 -21.69 -14.22
C GLU A 39 -19.15 -21.93 -15.57
N ASP A 40 -18.70 -21.29 -16.67
CA ASP A 40 -19.19 -21.57 -18.04
C ASP A 40 -18.73 -22.98 -18.53
N SER A 41 -17.78 -23.62 -17.84
CA SER A 41 -17.32 -24.96 -18.20
C SER A 41 -18.38 -26.03 -17.88
N ASP A 42 -18.74 -26.84 -18.89
CA ASP A 42 -19.59 -28.02 -18.70
C ASP A 42 -18.91 -29.18 -17.93
N ARG A 43 -17.59 -29.06 -17.71
CA ARG A 43 -16.78 -30.00 -16.93
C ARG A 43 -16.65 -29.59 -15.46
N MET A 44 -17.11 -28.40 -15.10
CA MET A 44 -17.04 -27.87 -13.75
C MET A 44 -18.45 -27.80 -13.12
N GLN A 45 -18.54 -28.19 -11.87
CA GLN A 45 -19.73 -27.99 -11.05
C GLN A 45 -19.34 -27.28 -9.78
N MET A 46 -19.73 -25.98 -9.65
CA MET A 46 -19.54 -25.21 -8.43
C MET A 46 -20.33 -25.79 -7.28
N LEU A 47 -19.71 -25.86 -6.10
CA LEU A 47 -20.34 -26.22 -4.84
C LEU A 47 -20.43 -25.04 -3.87
N ASN A 48 -20.07 -23.85 -4.32
CA ASN A 48 -20.24 -22.60 -3.57
C ASN A 48 -21.70 -22.34 -3.20
N GLY A 49 -21.92 -21.50 -2.21
CA GLY A 49 -23.26 -21.05 -1.82
C GLY A 49 -23.53 -21.26 -0.33
N ASP A 50 -24.77 -21.64 -0.01
CA ASP A 50 -25.22 -21.83 1.36
C ASP A 50 -24.91 -23.24 1.83
N TRP A 51 -24.06 -23.34 2.86
CA TRP A 51 -23.73 -24.63 3.50
C TRP A 51 -24.31 -24.70 4.90
N ARG A 52 -24.67 -25.88 5.38
CA ARG A 52 -25.00 -26.13 6.78
C ARG A 52 -23.72 -26.10 7.58
N PHE A 53 -23.73 -25.41 8.74
CA PHE A 53 -22.55 -25.16 9.55
C PHE A 53 -22.82 -25.28 11.03
N ARG A 54 -21.87 -25.87 11.76
CA ARG A 54 -21.86 -25.85 13.22
C ARG A 54 -20.46 -25.58 13.73
N TYR A 55 -20.34 -24.53 14.52
CA TYR A 55 -19.12 -24.18 15.21
C TYR A 55 -18.98 -24.92 16.53
N TYR A 56 -17.77 -25.40 16.83
CA TYR A 56 -17.37 -25.99 18.10
C TYR A 56 -16.15 -25.21 18.63
N LYS A 57 -16.17 -24.91 19.95
CA LYS A 57 -15.06 -24.22 20.62
C LYS A 57 -13.79 -25.07 20.72
N SER A 58 -13.96 -26.39 20.61
CA SER A 58 -12.84 -27.33 20.61
C SER A 58 -13.21 -28.57 19.79
N VAL A 59 -12.24 -29.08 19.05
CA VAL A 59 -12.39 -30.39 18.35
C VAL A 59 -12.72 -31.53 19.30
N SER A 60 -12.44 -31.40 20.60
CA SER A 60 -12.80 -32.38 21.64
C SER A 60 -14.29 -32.43 21.96
N GLU A 61 -15.04 -31.36 21.65
CA GLU A 61 -16.50 -31.29 21.80
C GLU A 61 -17.23 -32.02 20.67
N LEU A 62 -16.55 -32.28 19.56
CA LEU A 62 -17.11 -32.96 18.42
C LEU A 62 -17.09 -34.46 18.64
N THR A 63 -18.21 -34.98 19.10
CA THR A 63 -18.40 -36.41 19.41
C THR A 63 -19.23 -37.15 18.36
N ASP A 64 -20.07 -36.40 17.62
CA ASP A 64 -21.04 -36.97 16.70
C ASP A 64 -20.48 -37.13 15.28
N ALA A 65 -20.87 -38.20 14.61
CA ALA A 65 -20.49 -38.49 13.24
C ALA A 65 -21.34 -37.67 12.26
N PHE A 66 -21.24 -36.34 12.30
CA PHE A 66 -22.04 -35.38 11.49
C PHE A 66 -21.97 -35.65 9.97
N TYR A 67 -20.92 -36.33 9.52
CA TYR A 67 -20.69 -36.73 8.13
C TYR A 67 -21.54 -37.88 7.63
N GLN A 68 -22.23 -38.59 8.53
CA GLN A 68 -23.08 -39.74 8.14
C GLN A 68 -24.33 -39.24 7.39
N MET A 69 -24.83 -40.11 6.48
CA MET A 69 -25.97 -39.75 5.62
C MET A 69 -27.28 -39.60 6.38
N ASP A 70 -27.44 -40.30 7.48
CA ASP A 70 -28.63 -40.30 8.36
C ASP A 70 -28.56 -39.25 9.48
N TYR A 71 -27.43 -38.53 9.62
CA TYR A 71 -27.30 -37.48 10.62
C TYR A 71 -28.15 -36.24 10.27
N ASP A 72 -28.98 -35.82 11.24
CA ASP A 72 -29.85 -34.65 11.07
C ASP A 72 -29.09 -33.35 11.23
N VAL A 73 -28.93 -32.61 10.12
CA VAL A 73 -28.28 -31.31 10.06
C VAL A 73 -29.24 -30.11 10.07
N GLN A 74 -30.54 -30.33 10.35
CA GLN A 74 -31.52 -29.22 10.36
C GLN A 74 -31.24 -28.21 11.47
N SER A 75 -30.61 -28.63 12.56
CA SER A 75 -30.19 -27.76 13.68
C SER A 75 -28.88 -27.01 13.41
N PHE A 76 -28.23 -27.23 12.28
CA PHE A 76 -27.04 -26.50 11.87
C PHE A 76 -27.46 -25.13 11.33
N ASP A 77 -26.62 -24.10 11.59
CA ASP A 77 -26.78 -22.80 10.98
C ASP A 77 -26.46 -22.84 9.47
N THR A 78 -26.55 -21.72 8.82
CA THR A 78 -26.20 -21.59 7.40
C THR A 78 -25.12 -20.54 7.25
N VAL A 79 -24.02 -20.89 6.56
CA VAL A 79 -22.94 -19.95 6.21
C VAL A 79 -22.70 -19.95 4.72
N LYS A 80 -22.14 -18.86 4.22
CA LYS A 80 -21.67 -18.80 2.83
C LYS A 80 -20.33 -19.49 2.69
N VAL A 81 -20.16 -20.23 1.60
CA VAL A 81 -18.90 -20.77 1.10
C VAL A 81 -18.73 -20.28 -0.34
N PRO A 82 -17.61 -19.62 -0.70
CA PRO A 82 -16.47 -19.29 0.17
C PRO A 82 -16.83 -18.25 1.26
N GLY A 83 -16.15 -18.38 2.38
CA GLY A 83 -16.31 -17.50 3.53
C GLY A 83 -15.56 -18.00 4.76
N VAL A 84 -15.33 -17.09 5.69
CA VAL A 84 -14.70 -17.40 6.98
C VAL A 84 -15.70 -17.24 8.12
N TRP A 85 -15.57 -18.05 9.15
CA TRP A 85 -16.58 -18.07 10.21
C TRP A 85 -16.54 -16.83 11.10
N GLN A 86 -15.38 -16.13 11.23
CA GLN A 86 -15.30 -14.89 11.98
C GLN A 86 -16.17 -13.79 11.37
N MET A 87 -16.20 -13.68 10.03
CA MET A 87 -17.10 -12.76 9.33
C MET A 87 -18.58 -13.19 9.40
N ALA A 88 -18.83 -14.46 9.70
CA ALA A 88 -20.18 -14.98 9.94
C ALA A 88 -20.63 -14.87 11.42
N GLY A 89 -19.82 -14.28 12.28
CA GLY A 89 -20.15 -14.04 13.70
C GLY A 89 -19.77 -15.17 14.65
N TYR A 90 -18.92 -16.11 14.24
CA TYR A 90 -18.37 -17.16 15.08
C TYR A 90 -16.90 -16.86 15.39
N ASP A 91 -16.46 -17.28 16.59
CA ASP A 91 -15.10 -17.00 17.07
C ASP A 91 -14.81 -15.49 17.21
N VAL A 92 -13.56 -15.08 17.36
CA VAL A 92 -13.11 -13.70 17.51
C VAL A 92 -12.15 -13.36 16.38
N HIS A 93 -12.25 -12.13 15.86
CA HIS A 93 -11.22 -11.59 15.00
C HIS A 93 -9.94 -11.41 15.81
N GLN A 94 -8.81 -11.75 15.25
CA GLN A 94 -7.51 -11.63 15.89
C GLN A 94 -6.48 -11.12 14.89
N TYR A 95 -5.78 -10.03 15.25
CA TYR A 95 -4.73 -9.46 14.46
C TYR A 95 -3.41 -9.48 15.23
N THR A 96 -2.42 -10.16 14.69
CA THR A 96 -1.03 -10.09 15.16
C THR A 96 -0.09 -9.97 13.97
N ASN A 97 1.02 -9.24 14.15
CA ASN A 97 2.11 -9.18 13.21
C ASN A 97 3.13 -10.31 13.48
N ILE A 98 3.93 -10.21 14.54
CA ILE A 98 5.06 -11.11 14.81
C ILE A 98 4.66 -12.33 15.63
N ARG A 99 3.69 -12.19 16.52
CA ARG A 99 3.45 -13.13 17.61
C ARG A 99 2.43 -14.21 17.24
N TYR A 100 2.79 -15.47 17.47
CA TYR A 100 1.75 -16.50 17.47
C TYR A 100 0.68 -16.20 18.54
N PRO A 101 -0.62 -16.32 18.21
CA PRO A 101 -1.68 -16.17 19.19
C PRO A 101 -1.86 -17.44 20.07
N PHE A 102 -0.87 -18.32 20.09
CA PHE A 102 -0.84 -19.55 20.87
C PHE A 102 0.61 -19.88 21.29
N PRO A 103 0.81 -20.77 22.29
CA PRO A 103 2.15 -21.16 22.74
C PRO A 103 2.97 -21.82 21.62
N PHE A 104 4.25 -21.48 21.53
CA PHE A 104 5.17 -22.15 20.62
C PHE A 104 5.60 -23.51 21.20
N ASP A 105 4.95 -24.58 20.74
CA ASP A 105 5.21 -25.99 21.15
C ASP A 105 4.99 -26.96 19.98
N PRO A 106 5.63 -26.73 18.80
CA PRO A 106 5.40 -27.54 17.61
C PRO A 106 5.78 -29.02 17.83
N PRO A 107 5.04 -29.98 17.26
CA PRO A 107 3.92 -29.77 16.32
C PRO A 107 2.56 -29.56 16.99
N TYR A 108 2.51 -29.43 18.31
CA TYR A 108 1.26 -29.35 19.07
C TYR A 108 0.60 -27.97 18.93
N VAL A 109 -0.70 -27.97 18.85
CA VAL A 109 -1.57 -26.76 18.84
C VAL A 109 -2.44 -26.72 20.10
N PRO A 110 -3.10 -25.58 20.40
CA PRO A 110 -3.95 -25.52 21.59
C PRO A 110 -4.96 -26.67 21.68
N GLN A 111 -5.11 -27.28 22.88
CA GLN A 111 -6.10 -28.35 23.08
C GLN A 111 -7.52 -27.87 22.83
N ASN A 112 -7.82 -26.63 23.15
CA ASN A 112 -9.05 -25.93 22.79
C ASN A 112 -8.95 -25.39 21.36
N ASN A 113 -8.81 -26.28 20.39
CA ASN A 113 -8.70 -25.96 18.99
C ASN A 113 -10.11 -25.85 18.39
N PRO A 114 -10.56 -24.61 18.05
CA PRO A 114 -11.87 -24.41 17.44
C PRO A 114 -11.99 -25.15 16.11
N CYS A 115 -13.20 -25.60 15.80
CA CYS A 115 -13.46 -26.23 14.52
C CYS A 115 -14.87 -25.94 13.99
N GLY A 116 -15.02 -26.01 12.67
CA GLY A 116 -16.29 -25.88 11.97
C GLY A 116 -16.66 -27.14 11.20
N ALA A 117 -17.83 -27.66 11.49
CA ALA A 117 -18.43 -28.78 10.73
C ALA A 117 -19.33 -28.20 9.64
N TYR A 118 -18.97 -28.43 8.40
CA TYR A 118 -19.69 -28.00 7.21
C TYR A 118 -20.37 -29.16 6.52
N VAL A 119 -21.60 -28.96 6.03
CA VAL A 119 -22.32 -29.95 5.24
C VAL A 119 -23.02 -29.29 4.06
N GLN A 120 -22.79 -29.85 2.87
CA GLN A 120 -23.47 -29.46 1.64
C GLN A 120 -24.16 -30.64 0.99
N GLU A 121 -25.43 -30.48 0.66
CA GLU A 121 -26.16 -31.42 -0.15
C GLU A 121 -26.29 -30.88 -1.57
N PHE A 122 -25.92 -31.69 -2.55
CA PHE A 122 -25.94 -31.29 -3.94
C PHE A 122 -26.39 -32.45 -4.85
N PHE A 123 -26.85 -32.08 -6.04
CA PHE A 123 -27.20 -33.04 -7.08
C PHE A 123 -26.02 -33.22 -8.04
N TYR A 124 -25.70 -34.47 -8.33
CA TYR A 124 -24.68 -34.80 -9.34
C TYR A 124 -25.32 -35.57 -10.47
N ASN A 125 -24.99 -35.22 -11.72
CA ASN A 125 -25.35 -35.93 -12.92
C ASN A 125 -24.07 -36.51 -13.55
N GLU A 126 -24.04 -37.82 -13.75
CA GLU A 126 -22.93 -38.52 -14.35
C GLU A 126 -22.72 -38.05 -15.82
N ASP A 127 -21.47 -37.80 -16.18
CA ASP A 127 -21.06 -37.62 -17.59
C ASP A 127 -20.31 -38.89 -18.04
N LYS A 128 -20.90 -39.67 -18.91
CA LYS A 128 -20.28 -40.92 -19.40
C LYS A 128 -18.98 -40.68 -20.19
N ARG A 129 -18.78 -39.48 -20.78
CA ARG A 129 -17.54 -39.11 -21.45
C ARG A 129 -16.48 -38.57 -20.48
N ALA A 130 -16.90 -38.18 -19.26
CA ALA A 130 -16.05 -37.69 -18.21
C ALA A 130 -16.39 -38.34 -16.86
N PRO A 131 -16.17 -39.65 -16.72
CA PRO A 131 -16.63 -40.45 -15.56
C PRO A 131 -15.72 -40.26 -14.33
N LYS A 132 -14.56 -39.67 -14.44
CA LYS A 132 -13.68 -39.31 -13.31
C LYS A 132 -14.10 -37.97 -12.72
N VAL A 133 -14.15 -37.89 -11.39
CA VAL A 133 -14.54 -36.65 -10.72
C VAL A 133 -13.56 -36.32 -9.61
N TYR A 134 -13.05 -35.09 -9.68
CA TYR A 134 -12.11 -34.56 -8.71
C TYR A 134 -12.73 -33.38 -7.96
N LEU A 135 -12.73 -33.48 -6.61
CA LEU A 135 -13.19 -32.43 -5.72
C LEU A 135 -12.01 -31.50 -5.41
N ASN A 136 -12.21 -30.24 -5.67
CA ASN A 136 -11.20 -29.19 -5.47
C ASN A 136 -11.61 -28.22 -4.39
N PHE A 137 -10.67 -27.90 -3.49
CA PHE A 137 -10.73 -26.78 -2.55
C PHE A 137 -9.57 -25.84 -2.89
N GLU A 138 -9.83 -24.61 -3.27
CA GLU A 138 -8.76 -23.66 -3.65
C GLU A 138 -8.10 -22.97 -2.46
N GLY A 139 -8.75 -22.99 -1.29
CA GLY A 139 -8.20 -22.44 -0.05
C GLY A 139 -9.08 -22.77 1.15
N VAL A 140 -8.45 -23.33 2.19
CA VAL A 140 -9.09 -23.65 3.47
C VAL A 140 -8.11 -23.40 4.61
N ASP A 141 -8.45 -22.53 5.52
CA ASP A 141 -7.60 -22.14 6.66
C ASP A 141 -8.12 -22.80 7.95
N SER A 142 -7.29 -23.63 8.67
CA SER A 142 -5.89 -23.97 8.40
C SER A 142 -5.71 -25.38 7.87
N CYS A 143 -6.53 -26.34 8.29
CA CYS A 143 -6.53 -27.72 7.81
C CYS A 143 -7.93 -28.31 7.85
N PHE A 144 -8.14 -29.38 7.09
CA PHE A 144 -9.49 -29.94 6.98
C PHE A 144 -9.53 -31.44 6.66
N TYR A 145 -10.63 -32.04 7.06
CA TYR A 145 -11.00 -33.45 6.78
C TYR A 145 -12.25 -33.48 5.91
N VAL A 146 -12.32 -34.43 4.97
CA VAL A 146 -13.39 -34.51 3.96
C VAL A 146 -14.05 -35.87 3.97
N TRP A 147 -15.38 -35.88 3.89
CA TRP A 147 -16.21 -37.06 3.67
C TRP A 147 -17.21 -36.80 2.55
N LEU A 148 -17.47 -37.81 1.74
CA LEU A 148 -18.52 -37.80 0.73
C LEU A 148 -19.42 -39.02 0.90
N ASN A 149 -20.72 -38.78 1.06
CA ASN A 149 -21.70 -39.82 1.32
C ASN A 149 -21.35 -40.75 2.51
N GLY A 150 -20.76 -40.18 3.56
CA GLY A 150 -20.31 -40.91 4.75
C GLY A 150 -18.95 -41.59 4.61
N VAL A 151 -18.38 -41.63 3.41
CA VAL A 151 -17.07 -42.22 3.15
C VAL A 151 -15.98 -41.19 3.41
N TYR A 152 -14.98 -41.55 4.19
CA TYR A 152 -13.81 -40.71 4.40
C TYR A 152 -13.00 -40.56 3.10
N ILE A 153 -12.75 -39.33 2.68
CA ILE A 153 -12.02 -39.02 1.45
C ILE A 153 -10.57 -38.73 1.76
N GLY A 154 -10.28 -37.81 2.70
CA GLY A 154 -8.89 -37.43 3.01
C GLY A 154 -8.75 -36.24 3.93
N TYR A 155 -7.49 -35.81 4.07
CA TYR A 155 -7.04 -34.69 4.88
C TYR A 155 -6.09 -33.80 4.06
N SER A 156 -6.12 -32.50 4.31
CA SER A 156 -5.16 -31.56 3.74
C SER A 156 -4.94 -30.36 4.64
N GLN A 157 -3.79 -29.72 4.48
CA GLN A 157 -3.42 -28.42 5.05
C GLN A 157 -2.73 -27.55 3.99
N VAL A 158 -2.15 -26.43 4.36
CA VAL A 158 -1.62 -25.34 3.50
C VAL A 158 -2.74 -24.46 2.96
N SER A 159 -3.06 -23.46 3.75
CA SER A 159 -4.32 -22.70 3.63
C SER A 159 -4.58 -22.10 2.26
N HIS A 160 -3.54 -21.57 1.58
CA HIS A 160 -3.70 -20.83 0.33
C HIS A 160 -3.37 -21.65 -0.93
N CYS A 161 -3.23 -22.98 -0.78
CA CYS A 161 -2.96 -23.88 -1.90
C CYS A 161 -4.16 -24.76 -2.22
N THR A 162 -4.25 -25.18 -3.49
CA THR A 162 -5.35 -26.03 -3.96
C THR A 162 -5.16 -27.48 -3.49
N SER A 163 -6.19 -28.04 -2.88
CA SER A 163 -6.29 -29.48 -2.54
C SER A 163 -7.29 -30.16 -3.47
N GLU A 164 -6.85 -31.18 -4.19
CA GLU A 164 -7.66 -31.96 -5.12
C GLU A 164 -7.78 -33.40 -4.67
N PHE A 165 -8.98 -33.96 -4.66
CA PHE A 165 -9.27 -35.36 -4.22
C PHE A 165 -10.01 -36.14 -5.32
N ASP A 166 -9.64 -37.39 -5.63
CA ASP A 166 -10.44 -38.30 -6.47
C ASP A 166 -11.65 -38.81 -5.67
N VAL A 167 -12.82 -38.35 -6.03
CA VAL A 167 -14.07 -38.71 -5.37
C VAL A 167 -14.95 -39.64 -6.23
N THR A 168 -14.40 -40.13 -7.34
CA THR A 168 -15.14 -40.95 -8.34
C THR A 168 -15.93 -42.08 -7.73
N ASP A 169 -15.29 -42.84 -6.83
CA ASP A 169 -15.91 -44.07 -6.28
C ASP A 169 -16.87 -43.80 -5.10
N ALA A 170 -16.78 -42.60 -4.49
CA ALA A 170 -17.65 -42.18 -3.39
C ALA A 170 -18.88 -41.37 -3.86
N LEU A 171 -18.87 -40.90 -5.10
CA LEU A 171 -19.93 -40.08 -5.69
C LEU A 171 -21.01 -40.98 -6.31
N THR A 172 -22.26 -40.56 -6.19
CA THR A 172 -23.41 -41.32 -6.76
C THR A 172 -24.26 -40.42 -7.63
N GLU A 173 -24.89 -41.01 -8.65
CA GLU A 173 -25.89 -40.29 -9.45
C GLU A 173 -27.03 -39.78 -8.56
N GLY A 174 -27.43 -38.52 -8.71
CA GLY A 174 -28.49 -37.91 -7.93
C GLY A 174 -27.98 -37.14 -6.71
N LYS A 175 -28.62 -37.34 -5.57
CA LYS A 175 -28.33 -36.59 -4.34
C LYS A 175 -27.09 -37.13 -3.63
N ASN A 176 -26.16 -36.20 -3.31
CA ASN A 176 -24.93 -36.47 -2.56
C ASN A 176 -24.82 -35.53 -1.36
N ARG A 177 -24.04 -35.92 -0.35
CA ARG A 177 -23.73 -35.12 0.83
C ARG A 177 -22.22 -35.07 0.99
N LEU A 178 -21.68 -33.84 0.87
CA LEU A 178 -20.30 -33.50 1.18
C LEU A 178 -20.24 -32.98 2.62
N ALA A 179 -19.36 -33.54 3.44
CA ALA A 179 -19.10 -33.07 4.79
C ALA A 179 -17.63 -32.69 4.94
N VAL A 180 -17.34 -31.54 5.56
CA VAL A 180 -15.98 -31.03 5.78
C VAL A 180 -15.85 -30.60 7.22
N LEU A 181 -14.75 -31.00 7.88
CA LEU A 181 -14.36 -30.48 9.18
C LEU A 181 -13.12 -29.60 9.02
N VAL A 182 -13.25 -28.32 9.31
CA VAL A 182 -12.13 -27.36 9.28
C VAL A 182 -11.69 -27.09 10.71
N LEU A 183 -10.38 -27.14 10.98
CA LEU A 183 -9.78 -26.79 12.26
C LEU A 183 -9.09 -25.43 12.17
N LYS A 184 -9.16 -24.62 13.24
CA LYS A 184 -8.53 -23.31 13.31
C LYS A 184 -7.00 -23.41 13.28
N TRP A 185 -6.44 -24.39 13.99
CA TRP A 185 -5.00 -24.55 14.14
C TRP A 185 -4.55 -25.95 13.73
N CYS A 186 -3.38 -26.01 13.11
CA CYS A 186 -2.64 -27.24 12.84
C CYS A 186 -1.14 -26.96 12.95
N ASP A 187 -0.32 -27.99 12.85
CA ASP A 187 1.15 -27.83 12.81
C ASP A 187 1.61 -26.93 11.67
N GLY A 188 0.85 -26.83 10.57
CA GLY A 188 1.05 -25.88 9.49
C GLY A 188 0.90 -24.41 9.91
N SER A 189 0.13 -24.13 10.99
CA SER A 189 -0.08 -22.75 11.48
C SER A 189 1.22 -22.10 12.00
N TYR A 190 2.24 -22.88 12.31
CA TYR A 190 3.58 -22.37 12.62
C TYR A 190 4.33 -21.82 11.40
N LEU A 191 3.87 -22.12 10.19
CA LEU A 191 4.37 -21.59 8.91
C LEU A 191 3.40 -20.62 8.24
N GLU A 192 2.30 -20.24 8.91
CA GLU A 192 1.28 -19.33 8.42
C GLU A 192 1.07 -18.18 9.41
N ASP A 193 2.18 -17.55 9.81
CA ASP A 193 2.25 -16.46 10.80
C ASP A 193 2.26 -15.07 10.14
N GLN A 194 1.60 -14.93 8.98
CA GLN A 194 1.58 -13.69 8.21
C GLN A 194 0.94 -12.53 8.98
N ASP A 195 1.42 -11.31 8.70
CA ASP A 195 0.89 -10.05 9.22
C ASP A 195 -0.50 -9.75 8.66
N LYS A 196 -1.51 -10.41 9.20
CA LYS A 196 -2.91 -10.26 8.79
C LYS A 196 -3.87 -10.70 9.90
N PHE A 197 -5.16 -10.40 9.72
CA PHE A 197 -6.21 -11.02 10.54
C PHE A 197 -6.20 -12.54 10.41
N ARG A 198 -6.21 -13.26 11.54
CA ARG A 198 -6.32 -14.72 11.63
C ARG A 198 -7.79 -15.11 11.46
N MET A 199 -8.13 -15.64 10.31
CA MET A 199 -9.50 -16.04 9.99
C MET A 199 -9.51 -17.48 9.45
N SER A 200 -10.57 -18.22 9.75
CA SER A 200 -10.63 -19.65 9.44
C SER A 200 -11.90 -20.00 8.69
N GLY A 201 -11.81 -20.98 7.82
CA GLY A 201 -12.95 -21.48 7.04
C GLY A 201 -12.55 -21.86 5.62
N ILE A 202 -13.55 -22.16 4.81
CA ILE A 202 -13.39 -22.43 3.37
C ILE A 202 -13.49 -21.09 2.64
N PHE A 203 -12.37 -20.42 2.44
CA PHE A 203 -12.37 -19.01 2.00
C PHE A 203 -12.17 -18.81 0.49
N ARG A 204 -11.87 -19.88 -0.25
CA ARG A 204 -11.85 -19.89 -1.72
C ARG A 204 -12.80 -20.94 -2.28
N ASP A 205 -12.95 -20.99 -3.58
CA ASP A 205 -13.96 -21.79 -4.26
C ASP A 205 -13.82 -23.31 -4.02
N VAL A 206 -14.97 -23.97 -4.01
CA VAL A 206 -15.11 -25.43 -3.95
C VAL A 206 -15.88 -25.91 -5.17
N TYR A 207 -15.33 -26.88 -5.89
CA TYR A 207 -15.97 -27.40 -7.10
C TYR A 207 -15.56 -28.83 -7.43
N LEU A 208 -16.40 -29.48 -8.26
CA LEU A 208 -16.09 -30.75 -8.90
C LEU A 208 -15.59 -30.52 -10.31
N LEU A 209 -14.55 -31.25 -10.70
CA LEU A 209 -14.10 -31.33 -12.10
C LEU A 209 -14.41 -32.71 -12.65
N LYS A 210 -15.22 -32.79 -13.71
CA LYS A 210 -15.53 -34.02 -14.43
C LYS A 210 -14.48 -34.22 -15.51
N ARG A 211 -13.80 -35.36 -15.52
CA ARG A 211 -12.70 -35.62 -16.41
C ARG A 211 -12.88 -36.92 -17.18
N PRO A 212 -12.46 -37.00 -18.43
CA PRO A 212 -12.35 -38.28 -19.13
C PRO A 212 -11.43 -39.23 -18.39
N LYS A 213 -11.66 -40.51 -18.52
CA LYS A 213 -10.78 -41.51 -17.92
C LYS A 213 -9.34 -41.42 -18.40
N GLN A 214 -9.17 -41.01 -19.63
CA GLN A 214 -7.90 -40.78 -20.25
C GLN A 214 -7.82 -39.31 -20.73
N ALA A 215 -7.09 -38.49 -20.03
CA ALA A 215 -7.03 -37.05 -20.23
C ALA A 215 -5.65 -36.51 -19.93
N VAL A 216 -5.41 -35.27 -20.31
CA VAL A 216 -4.25 -34.50 -19.88
C VAL A 216 -4.38 -34.26 -18.37
N ARG A 217 -3.39 -34.75 -17.59
CA ARG A 217 -3.37 -34.50 -16.15
C ARG A 217 -2.69 -33.19 -15.79
N ASP A 218 -1.54 -32.95 -16.44
CA ASP A 218 -0.69 -31.79 -16.19
C ASP A 218 0.08 -31.42 -17.46
N TYR A 219 0.49 -30.17 -17.55
CA TYR A 219 1.38 -29.73 -18.62
C TYR A 219 2.25 -28.57 -18.14
N PHE A 220 3.45 -28.46 -18.75
CA PHE A 220 4.35 -27.38 -18.47
C PHE A 220 4.71 -26.66 -19.78
N ILE A 221 4.40 -25.38 -19.86
CA ILE A 221 4.72 -24.50 -20.98
C ILE A 221 6.07 -23.83 -20.70
N ARG A 222 7.08 -24.16 -21.48
CA ARG A 222 8.39 -23.49 -21.45
C ARG A 222 8.58 -22.66 -22.69
N THR A 223 8.91 -21.38 -22.51
CA THR A 223 9.15 -20.46 -23.63
C THR A 223 10.62 -20.07 -23.68
N SER A 224 11.16 -19.97 -24.89
CA SER A 224 12.48 -19.40 -25.14
C SER A 224 12.41 -18.39 -26.28
N VAL A 225 13.05 -17.23 -26.07
CA VAL A 225 13.11 -16.15 -27.06
C VAL A 225 14.51 -16.09 -27.63
N LEU A 226 14.65 -16.34 -28.93
CA LEU A 226 15.89 -16.46 -29.69
C LEU A 226 15.89 -15.42 -30.81
N ASP A 227 16.47 -14.23 -30.56
CA ASP A 227 16.58 -13.13 -31.54
C ASP A 227 15.26 -12.87 -32.29
N LYS A 228 15.08 -13.45 -33.50
CA LYS A 228 13.89 -13.24 -34.36
C LYS A 228 12.86 -14.36 -34.30
N THR A 229 13.02 -15.31 -33.37
CA THR A 229 12.14 -16.47 -33.22
C THR A 229 11.87 -16.76 -31.76
N ALA A 230 10.75 -17.39 -31.47
CA ALA A 230 10.50 -17.98 -30.18
C ALA A 230 10.14 -19.45 -30.29
N GLU A 231 10.51 -20.24 -29.33
CA GLU A 231 10.04 -21.61 -29.14
C GLU A 231 9.10 -21.72 -27.97
N VAL A 232 8.01 -22.43 -28.14
CA VAL A 232 7.07 -22.83 -27.11
C VAL A 232 7.09 -24.33 -26.98
N ARG A 233 7.67 -24.83 -25.92
CA ARG A 233 7.78 -26.28 -25.62
C ARG A 233 6.76 -26.64 -24.58
N ILE A 234 5.93 -27.64 -24.82
CA ILE A 234 4.89 -28.10 -23.93
C ILE A 234 5.19 -29.55 -23.56
N ASN A 235 5.45 -29.80 -22.29
CA ASN A 235 5.59 -31.13 -21.74
C ASN A 235 4.25 -31.54 -21.11
N ILE A 236 3.71 -32.69 -21.50
CA ILE A 236 2.37 -33.13 -21.08
C ILE A 236 2.47 -34.43 -20.25
N GLN A 237 1.74 -34.46 -19.17
CA GLN A 237 1.49 -35.66 -18.38
C GLN A 237 0.04 -36.09 -18.56
N TYR A 238 -0.19 -37.37 -18.70
CA TYR A 238 -1.54 -37.95 -18.82
C TYR A 238 -1.86 -38.77 -17.57
N PHE A 239 -3.15 -39.01 -17.29
CA PHE A 239 -3.50 -39.82 -16.13
C PHE A 239 -2.92 -41.24 -16.21
N ASP A 240 -3.35 -42.06 -17.14
CA ASP A 240 -2.86 -43.47 -17.24
C ASP A 240 -1.90 -43.63 -18.42
N ARG A 241 -2.37 -43.31 -19.61
CA ARG A 241 -1.60 -43.48 -20.84
C ARG A 241 -1.71 -42.26 -21.73
N THR A 242 -0.77 -42.09 -22.59
CA THR A 242 -0.77 -41.06 -23.65
C THR A 242 -2.00 -41.20 -24.51
N VAL A 243 -2.71 -40.11 -24.79
CA VAL A 243 -3.83 -40.04 -25.73
C VAL A 243 -3.50 -39.09 -26.90
N PRO A 244 -4.06 -39.36 -28.08
CA PRO A 244 -3.88 -38.43 -29.21
C PRO A 244 -4.36 -37.03 -28.82
N THR A 245 -3.44 -36.07 -28.87
CA THR A 245 -3.73 -34.68 -28.46
C THR A 245 -3.36 -33.75 -29.61
N LEU A 246 -4.31 -32.94 -30.05
CA LEU A 246 -4.09 -31.84 -30.97
C LEU A 246 -3.78 -30.57 -30.19
N LEU A 247 -2.60 -30.00 -30.39
CA LEU A 247 -2.24 -28.72 -29.84
C LEU A 247 -2.31 -27.69 -30.97
N THR A 248 -2.99 -26.57 -30.69
CA THR A 248 -3.11 -25.47 -31.64
C THR A 248 -2.78 -24.17 -30.92
N LEU A 249 -1.90 -23.37 -31.51
CA LEU A 249 -1.52 -22.06 -31.01
C LEU A 249 -2.14 -21.01 -31.93
N TYR A 250 -2.87 -20.06 -31.32
CA TYR A 250 -3.51 -18.93 -31.98
C TYR A 250 -2.85 -17.61 -31.55
N ASP A 251 -2.87 -16.64 -32.45
CA ASP A 251 -2.56 -15.25 -32.11
C ASP A 251 -3.76 -14.51 -31.47
N ALA A 252 -3.57 -13.25 -31.12
CA ALA A 252 -4.62 -12.45 -30.49
C ALA A 252 -5.81 -12.15 -31.45
N ASP A 253 -5.61 -12.25 -32.77
CA ASP A 253 -6.66 -12.11 -33.76
C ASP A 253 -7.34 -13.44 -34.09
N ASN A 254 -7.08 -14.47 -33.28
CA ASN A 254 -7.61 -15.82 -33.40
C ASN A 254 -7.22 -16.51 -34.71
N GLN A 255 -6.03 -16.16 -35.27
CA GLN A 255 -5.46 -16.86 -36.42
C GLN A 255 -4.53 -17.97 -35.94
N ILE A 256 -4.55 -19.12 -36.64
CA ILE A 256 -3.65 -20.23 -36.29
C ILE A 256 -2.22 -19.83 -36.64
N VAL A 257 -1.37 -19.81 -35.59
CA VAL A 257 0.08 -19.60 -35.71
C VAL A 257 0.77 -20.92 -36.12
N ASP A 258 0.40 -22.00 -35.41
CA ASP A 258 0.94 -23.33 -35.65
C ASP A 258 0.01 -24.39 -35.01
N ALA A 259 0.09 -25.63 -35.50
CA ALA A 259 -0.67 -26.75 -34.95
C ALA A 259 0.11 -28.05 -35.09
N THR A 260 0.08 -28.87 -34.05
CA THR A 260 0.74 -30.18 -34.03
C THR A 260 -0.13 -31.22 -33.37
N ARG A 261 -0.10 -32.44 -33.86
CA ARG A 261 -0.80 -33.57 -33.26
C ARG A 261 0.23 -34.58 -32.73
N ILE A 262 0.16 -34.85 -31.47
CA ILE A 262 1.00 -35.86 -30.83
C ILE A 262 0.16 -37.12 -30.52
N GLN A 263 0.76 -38.30 -30.61
CA GLN A 263 0.09 -39.59 -30.35
C GLN A 263 0.80 -40.39 -29.29
N GLU A 264 2.10 -40.52 -29.36
CA GLU A 264 2.94 -41.26 -28.41
C GLU A 264 3.88 -40.34 -27.64
N SER A 265 4.23 -39.16 -28.19
CA SER A 265 5.08 -38.16 -27.55
C SER A 265 4.32 -37.52 -26.37
N LYS A 266 5.11 -37.14 -25.36
CA LYS A 266 4.66 -36.31 -24.26
C LYS A 266 5.13 -34.85 -24.40
N GLU A 267 5.67 -34.50 -25.58
CA GLU A 267 6.21 -33.19 -25.85
C GLU A 267 5.72 -32.66 -27.21
N ALA A 268 5.34 -31.37 -27.20
CA ALA A 268 5.06 -30.60 -28.39
C ALA A 268 5.99 -29.38 -28.45
N LEU A 269 6.36 -28.95 -29.66
CA LEU A 269 7.20 -27.79 -29.91
C LEU A 269 6.61 -26.93 -31.04
N PHE A 270 6.33 -25.66 -30.71
CA PHE A 270 5.98 -24.62 -31.67
C PHE A 270 7.15 -23.68 -31.90
N ARG A 271 7.33 -23.21 -33.16
CA ARG A 271 8.32 -22.21 -33.55
C ARG A 271 7.61 -21.01 -34.16
N ILE A 272 7.76 -19.86 -33.50
CA ILE A 272 7.06 -18.63 -33.86
C ILE A 272 8.08 -17.67 -34.50
N PRO A 273 8.01 -17.41 -35.81
CA PRO A 273 8.86 -16.40 -36.44
C PRO A 273 8.31 -15.00 -36.12
N ARG A 274 9.22 -14.08 -35.76
CA ARG A 274 8.88 -12.70 -35.41
C ARG A 274 7.79 -12.62 -34.29
N PRO A 275 8.07 -13.19 -33.11
CA PRO A 275 7.08 -13.24 -32.03
C PRO A 275 6.77 -11.84 -31.49
N ILE A 276 5.52 -11.65 -31.05
CA ILE A 276 5.14 -10.49 -30.22
C ILE A 276 5.36 -10.89 -28.78
N LEU A 277 6.21 -10.12 -28.08
CA LEU A 277 6.60 -10.45 -26.71
C LEU A 277 5.63 -9.82 -25.71
N TRP A 278 5.34 -10.58 -24.67
CA TRP A 278 4.58 -10.13 -23.53
C TRP A 278 5.41 -9.19 -22.64
N ASN A 279 4.83 -8.08 -22.22
CA ASN A 279 5.39 -7.17 -21.22
C ASN A 279 4.26 -6.37 -20.55
N THR A 280 4.59 -5.55 -19.54
CA THR A 280 3.62 -4.78 -18.74
C THR A 280 2.86 -3.70 -19.49
N GLU A 281 3.38 -3.26 -20.65
CA GLU A 281 2.82 -2.19 -21.47
C GLU A 281 2.07 -2.73 -22.68
N ASN A 282 2.44 -3.95 -23.11
CA ASN A 282 1.78 -4.73 -24.14
C ASN A 282 1.69 -6.20 -23.71
N PRO A 283 0.70 -6.57 -22.88
CA PRO A 283 0.53 -7.93 -22.38
C PRO A 283 -0.04 -8.88 -23.44
N TYR A 284 0.69 -9.06 -24.53
CA TYR A 284 0.25 -9.87 -25.65
C TYR A 284 0.28 -11.35 -25.28
N LEU A 285 -0.86 -12.01 -25.43
CA LEU A 285 -1.04 -13.43 -25.14
C LEU A 285 -1.42 -14.20 -26.42
N TYR A 286 -0.74 -15.30 -26.64
CA TYR A 286 -1.18 -16.33 -27.57
C TYR A 286 -2.15 -17.27 -26.85
N THR A 287 -3.11 -17.83 -27.57
CA THR A 287 -4.04 -18.84 -27.05
C THR A 287 -3.57 -20.24 -27.42
N LEU A 288 -3.27 -21.06 -26.41
CA LEU A 288 -2.93 -22.47 -26.59
C LEU A 288 -4.17 -23.32 -26.32
N ILE A 289 -4.50 -24.20 -27.27
CA ILE A 289 -5.57 -25.16 -27.08
C ILE A 289 -4.97 -26.55 -27.10
N LEU A 290 -5.23 -27.34 -26.06
CA LEU A 290 -4.98 -28.78 -26.03
C LEU A 290 -6.33 -29.50 -26.20
N HIS A 291 -6.50 -30.22 -27.28
CA HIS A 291 -7.74 -30.92 -27.59
C HIS A 291 -7.49 -32.43 -27.72
N THR A 292 -8.19 -33.20 -26.89
CA THR A 292 -8.29 -34.65 -26.94
C THR A 292 -9.65 -35.06 -27.52
N GLU A 293 -10.00 -36.32 -27.57
CA GLU A 293 -11.31 -36.80 -28.05
C GLU A 293 -12.49 -36.23 -27.22
N ASP A 294 -12.32 -36.15 -25.89
CA ASP A 294 -13.41 -35.83 -24.96
C ASP A 294 -13.18 -34.57 -24.15
N GLU A 295 -12.04 -33.84 -24.34
CA GLU A 295 -11.68 -32.72 -23.52
C GLU A 295 -10.90 -31.68 -24.28
N THR A 296 -11.18 -30.41 -23.95
CA THR A 296 -10.45 -29.24 -24.47
C THR A 296 -9.97 -28.43 -23.27
N ILE A 297 -8.68 -28.04 -23.28
CA ILE A 297 -8.07 -27.13 -22.35
C ILE A 297 -7.67 -25.90 -23.13
N VAL A 298 -8.06 -24.72 -22.65
CA VAL A 298 -7.65 -23.42 -23.17
C VAL A 298 -6.74 -22.76 -22.15
N ASP A 299 -5.54 -22.36 -22.58
CA ASP A 299 -4.62 -21.61 -21.74
C ASP A 299 -3.95 -20.50 -22.57
N TYR A 300 -3.30 -19.57 -21.89
CA TYR A 300 -2.63 -18.43 -22.50
C TYR A 300 -1.12 -18.51 -22.39
N VAL A 301 -0.43 -18.11 -23.44
CA VAL A 301 1.03 -18.14 -23.52
C VAL A 301 1.57 -16.74 -23.77
N GLY A 302 2.25 -16.19 -22.79
CA GLY A 302 3.02 -14.95 -22.94
C GLY A 302 4.48 -15.25 -23.22
N LEU A 303 4.97 -14.79 -24.36
CA LEU A 303 6.38 -14.98 -24.75
C LEU A 303 7.24 -13.89 -24.10
N ARG A 304 8.08 -14.27 -23.18
CA ARG A 304 8.97 -13.32 -22.49
C ARG A 304 10.26 -14.00 -22.03
N LYS A 305 11.29 -13.21 -21.78
CA LYS A 305 12.55 -13.64 -21.18
C LYS A 305 12.90 -12.70 -20.03
N ILE A 306 12.96 -13.23 -18.81
CA ILE A 306 13.51 -12.54 -17.65
C ILE A 306 14.91 -13.10 -17.38
N HIS A 307 15.89 -12.25 -17.13
CA HIS A 307 17.27 -12.66 -16.84
C HIS A 307 18.04 -11.53 -16.19
N ILE A 308 19.21 -11.85 -15.67
CA ILE A 308 20.15 -10.88 -15.14
C ILE A 308 21.30 -10.72 -16.12
N GLU A 309 21.58 -9.48 -16.49
CA GLU A 309 22.70 -9.10 -17.34
C GLU A 309 23.47 -7.95 -16.69
N HIS A 310 24.80 -8.13 -16.51
CA HIS A 310 25.65 -7.13 -15.82
C HIS A 310 25.07 -6.63 -14.48
N GLN A 311 24.55 -7.55 -13.66
CA GLN A 311 23.91 -7.26 -12.36
C GLN A 311 22.61 -6.41 -12.46
N THR A 312 21.98 -6.38 -13.63
CA THR A 312 20.74 -5.67 -13.90
C THR A 312 19.64 -6.66 -14.28
N VAL A 313 18.46 -6.51 -13.73
CA VAL A 313 17.28 -7.33 -14.11
C VAL A 313 16.72 -6.82 -15.43
N CYS A 314 16.66 -7.72 -16.42
CA CYS A 314 16.17 -7.41 -17.75
C CYS A 314 14.97 -8.28 -18.14
N LEU A 315 13.93 -7.64 -18.68
CA LEU A 315 12.81 -8.29 -19.33
C LEU A 315 12.90 -8.03 -20.83
N ASN A 316 12.93 -9.10 -21.64
CA ASN A 316 13.04 -9.01 -23.09
C ASN A 316 14.25 -8.18 -23.57
N GLY A 317 15.36 -8.23 -22.84
CA GLY A 317 16.59 -7.50 -23.13
C GLY A 317 16.57 -6.01 -22.77
N LYS A 318 15.58 -5.55 -22.04
CA LYS A 318 15.50 -4.17 -21.50
C LYS A 318 15.57 -4.21 -19.98
N LYS A 319 16.35 -3.28 -19.39
CA LYS A 319 16.31 -3.04 -17.95
C LYS A 319 14.87 -2.69 -17.54
N ILE A 320 14.39 -3.25 -16.43
CA ILE A 320 13.10 -2.92 -15.86
C ILE A 320 13.26 -2.42 -14.43
N VAL A 321 12.29 -1.62 -13.99
CA VAL A 321 12.15 -1.19 -12.61
C VAL A 321 10.79 -1.66 -12.10
N PHE A 322 10.79 -2.48 -11.05
CA PHE A 322 9.57 -2.86 -10.36
C PHE A 322 9.01 -1.65 -9.63
N ARG A 323 7.88 -1.13 -10.11
CA ARG A 323 7.05 -0.12 -9.48
C ARG A 323 5.92 -0.88 -8.80
N GLY A 324 6.26 -1.51 -7.68
CA GLY A 324 5.45 -2.57 -7.10
C GLY A 324 4.73 -2.17 -5.82
N VAL A 325 3.75 -3.02 -5.47
CA VAL A 325 3.09 -3.05 -4.17
C VAL A 325 3.00 -4.47 -3.65
N ASN A 326 3.05 -4.64 -2.34
CA ASN A 326 2.66 -5.87 -1.67
C ASN A 326 1.13 -5.92 -1.59
N ARG A 327 0.53 -7.10 -1.73
CA ARG A 327 -0.92 -7.25 -1.70
C ARG A 327 -1.35 -8.50 -0.97
N HIS A 328 -2.07 -8.30 0.12
CA HIS A 328 -2.88 -9.31 0.78
C HIS A 328 -4.26 -9.47 0.11
N ASP A 329 -4.85 -10.67 0.20
CA ASP A 329 -6.28 -10.86 -0.06
C ASP A 329 -7.05 -10.33 1.16
N SER A 330 -7.69 -9.17 1.03
CA SER A 330 -8.44 -8.52 2.12
C SER A 330 -9.63 -7.73 1.61
N ASP A 331 -10.77 -7.92 2.25
CA ASP A 331 -11.99 -7.16 2.05
C ASP A 331 -12.63 -6.89 3.43
N PRO A 332 -13.08 -5.66 3.73
CA PRO A 332 -13.57 -5.32 5.07
C PRO A 332 -14.87 -6.02 5.45
N VAL A 333 -15.60 -6.61 4.49
CA VAL A 333 -16.89 -7.29 4.68
C VAL A 333 -16.77 -8.79 4.59
N THR A 334 -15.85 -9.30 3.77
CA THR A 334 -15.73 -10.75 3.52
C THR A 334 -14.39 -11.34 3.99
N GLY A 335 -13.52 -10.50 4.58
CA GLY A 335 -12.20 -10.93 5.05
C GLY A 335 -11.28 -11.36 3.90
N PRO A 336 -10.60 -12.51 3.97
CA PRO A 336 -9.71 -13.01 2.91
C PRO A 336 -10.45 -13.56 1.68
N THR A 337 -11.78 -13.59 1.71
CA THR A 337 -12.61 -14.05 0.59
C THR A 337 -12.82 -12.91 -0.39
N VAL A 338 -12.03 -12.87 -1.48
CA VAL A 338 -12.10 -11.81 -2.48
C VAL A 338 -12.66 -12.33 -3.80
N SER A 339 -13.61 -11.60 -4.39
CA SER A 339 -14.23 -11.96 -5.68
C SER A 339 -13.35 -11.55 -6.86
N VAL A 340 -13.64 -12.09 -8.05
CA VAL A 340 -12.98 -11.69 -9.31
C VAL A 340 -13.19 -10.21 -9.60
N GLU A 341 -14.39 -9.67 -9.34
CA GLU A 341 -14.69 -8.25 -9.50
C GLU A 341 -13.83 -7.39 -8.58
N HIS A 342 -13.63 -7.82 -7.34
CA HIS A 342 -12.75 -7.14 -6.39
C HIS A 342 -11.30 -7.16 -6.87
N MET A 343 -10.79 -8.30 -7.35
CA MET A 343 -9.46 -8.41 -7.93
C MET A 343 -9.27 -7.48 -9.13
N VAL A 344 -10.27 -7.40 -10.03
CA VAL A 344 -10.25 -6.48 -11.17
C VAL A 344 -10.29 -5.01 -10.72
N LYS A 345 -11.02 -4.69 -9.65
CA LYS A 345 -11.04 -3.34 -9.06
C LYS A 345 -9.65 -2.96 -8.55
N ASP A 346 -8.98 -3.83 -7.77
CA ASP A 346 -7.61 -3.61 -7.30
C ASP A 346 -6.66 -3.35 -8.48
N LEU A 347 -6.64 -4.26 -9.45
CA LEU A 347 -5.77 -4.15 -10.63
C LEU A 347 -6.04 -2.90 -11.46
N THR A 348 -7.31 -2.46 -11.55
CA THR A 348 -7.69 -1.23 -12.24
C THR A 348 -7.11 -0.01 -11.54
N ILE A 349 -7.30 0.10 -10.22
CA ILE A 349 -6.76 1.21 -9.42
C ILE A 349 -5.23 1.21 -9.50
N MET A 350 -4.59 0.05 -9.41
CA MET A 350 -3.14 -0.07 -9.55
C MET A 350 -2.64 0.48 -10.90
N LYS A 351 -3.28 0.09 -12.02
CA LYS A 351 -2.92 0.63 -13.36
C LYS A 351 -3.16 2.13 -13.48
N GLN A 352 -4.23 2.64 -12.89
CA GLN A 352 -4.52 4.08 -12.85
C GLN A 352 -3.48 4.89 -12.06
N HIS A 353 -2.68 4.21 -11.23
CA HIS A 353 -1.65 4.83 -10.38
C HIS A 353 -0.23 4.41 -10.75
N ASN A 354 0.00 3.95 -12.00
CA ASN A 354 1.32 3.64 -12.58
C ASN A 354 2.05 2.45 -11.93
N ILE A 355 1.35 1.59 -11.20
CA ILE A 355 1.90 0.34 -10.64
C ILE A 355 2.03 -0.68 -11.78
N ASN A 356 3.19 -1.36 -11.86
CA ASN A 356 3.47 -2.38 -12.86
C ASN A 356 3.76 -3.77 -12.28
N ALA A 357 3.89 -3.89 -10.95
CA ALA A 357 4.30 -5.13 -10.30
C ALA A 357 3.55 -5.37 -8.99
N ILE A 358 3.38 -6.64 -8.63
CA ILE A 358 2.70 -7.07 -7.40
C ILE A 358 3.55 -8.18 -6.76
N ARG A 359 3.78 -8.10 -5.45
CA ARG A 359 4.22 -9.25 -4.66
C ARG A 359 3.01 -9.85 -3.96
N ALA A 360 2.81 -11.15 -4.17
CA ALA A 360 1.74 -11.91 -3.53
C ALA A 360 2.13 -12.17 -2.06
N SER A 361 1.98 -11.17 -1.23
CA SER A 361 2.34 -11.24 0.19
C SER A 361 1.23 -11.92 1.00
N HIS A 362 1.50 -12.96 1.81
CA HIS A 362 2.73 -13.77 1.77
C HIS A 362 2.32 -15.22 1.51
N TYR A 363 1.62 -15.44 0.40
CA TYR A 363 1.05 -16.73 -0.02
C TYR A 363 0.61 -16.68 -1.49
N PRO A 364 0.47 -17.81 -2.16
CA PRO A 364 -0.07 -17.85 -3.52
C PRO A 364 -1.49 -17.30 -3.56
N ASN A 365 -1.74 -16.27 -4.36
CA ASN A 365 -3.09 -15.73 -4.54
C ASN A 365 -4.03 -16.77 -5.21
N ALA A 366 -5.33 -16.48 -5.29
CA ALA A 366 -6.25 -17.32 -6.03
C ALA A 366 -5.76 -17.52 -7.47
N PRO A 367 -5.86 -18.72 -8.06
CA PRO A 367 -5.29 -19.01 -9.40
C PRO A 367 -5.75 -18.04 -10.49
N VAL A 368 -6.99 -17.57 -10.41
CA VAL A 368 -7.55 -16.57 -11.35
C VAL A 368 -6.82 -15.25 -11.28
N PHE A 369 -6.27 -14.84 -10.13
CA PHE A 369 -5.55 -13.60 -9.98
C PHE A 369 -4.30 -13.54 -10.86
N CYS A 370 -3.52 -14.64 -10.91
CA CYS A 370 -2.37 -14.75 -11.81
C CYS A 370 -2.78 -14.65 -13.28
N GLN A 371 -3.90 -15.27 -13.66
CA GLN A 371 -4.44 -15.17 -15.03
C GLN A 371 -4.87 -13.73 -15.38
N LEU A 372 -5.43 -12.99 -14.41
CA LEU A 372 -5.74 -11.57 -14.59
C LEU A 372 -4.46 -10.73 -14.73
N CYS A 373 -3.42 -11.02 -13.97
CA CYS A 373 -2.11 -10.38 -14.09
C CYS A 373 -1.45 -10.66 -15.45
N ASP A 374 -1.55 -11.88 -15.97
CA ASP A 374 -1.13 -12.23 -17.34
C ASP A 374 -1.80 -11.31 -18.37
N ARG A 375 -3.12 -11.16 -18.24
CA ARG A 375 -3.97 -10.43 -19.19
C ARG A 375 -3.79 -8.92 -19.12
N TYR A 376 -3.60 -8.39 -17.90
CA TYR A 376 -3.52 -6.95 -17.67
C TYR A 376 -2.10 -6.41 -17.59
N GLY A 377 -1.10 -7.28 -17.71
CA GLY A 377 0.30 -6.89 -17.78
C GLY A 377 0.90 -6.42 -16.47
N PHE A 378 0.77 -7.21 -15.41
CA PHE A 378 1.50 -7.01 -14.16
C PHE A 378 2.63 -8.03 -14.05
N LEU A 379 3.80 -7.60 -13.59
CA LEU A 379 4.84 -8.51 -13.13
C LEU A 379 4.46 -9.03 -11.74
N MET A 380 4.70 -10.31 -11.48
CA MET A 380 4.43 -10.90 -10.18
C MET A 380 5.67 -11.52 -9.57
N ILE A 381 5.83 -11.30 -8.27
CA ILE A 381 6.54 -12.18 -7.36
C ILE A 381 5.48 -13.10 -6.76
N ASP A 382 5.50 -14.37 -7.10
CA ASP A 382 4.66 -15.36 -6.44
C ASP A 382 5.40 -15.94 -5.25
N GLU A 383 4.72 -16.06 -4.12
CA GLU A 383 5.35 -16.36 -2.83
C GLU A 383 4.74 -17.60 -2.19
N ALA A 384 5.61 -18.47 -1.69
CA ALA A 384 5.19 -19.68 -0.97
C ALA A 384 4.50 -19.30 0.35
N ASP A 385 3.48 -20.06 0.71
CA ASP A 385 2.70 -19.89 1.95
C ASP A 385 3.54 -20.24 3.18
N ILE A 386 4.57 -19.44 3.44
CA ILE A 386 5.55 -19.64 4.50
C ILE A 386 5.86 -18.32 5.19
N GLU A 387 5.47 -18.26 6.45
CA GLU A 387 5.96 -17.27 7.40
C GLU A 387 6.06 -17.87 8.79
N SER A 388 7.22 -17.72 9.43
CA SER A 388 7.47 -18.15 10.81
C SER A 388 8.24 -17.06 11.57
N HIS A 389 7.59 -15.94 11.78
CA HIS A 389 8.19 -14.77 12.43
C HIS A 389 8.26 -14.94 13.96
N GLY A 390 7.24 -15.54 14.57
CA GLY A 390 7.12 -15.69 16.01
C GLY A 390 8.29 -16.31 16.75
N PRO A 391 9.14 -17.21 16.17
CA PRO A 391 10.34 -17.69 16.85
C PRO A 391 11.32 -16.61 17.28
N VAL A 392 11.26 -15.41 16.71
CA VAL A 392 12.09 -14.26 17.16
C VAL A 392 11.82 -13.89 18.62
N GLU A 393 10.60 -14.11 19.10
CA GLU A 393 10.18 -13.82 20.47
C GLU A 393 10.57 -14.89 21.51
N LEU A 394 10.99 -16.09 21.07
CA LEU A 394 11.36 -17.18 21.97
C LEU A 394 12.56 -16.88 22.88
N PHE A 395 13.38 -15.93 22.47
CA PHE A 395 14.61 -15.58 23.15
C PHE A 395 14.51 -14.30 23.98
N TYR A 396 13.30 -13.98 24.40
CA TYR A 396 12.95 -12.75 25.09
C TYR A 396 13.76 -12.47 26.37
N GLN A 397 14.16 -13.51 27.11
CA GLN A 397 15.00 -13.37 28.33
C GLN A 397 16.40 -12.84 28.02
N GLU A 398 16.86 -13.00 26.80
CA GLU A 398 18.14 -12.50 26.32
C GLU A 398 17.90 -11.51 25.16
N ASP A 399 17.02 -10.54 25.36
CA ASP A 399 16.54 -9.62 24.34
C ASP A 399 17.65 -8.72 23.80
N THR A 400 18.48 -9.31 22.95
CA THR A 400 19.48 -8.62 22.14
C THR A 400 19.23 -8.92 20.68
N ASP A 401 19.36 -7.91 19.81
CA ASP A 401 19.24 -8.09 18.37
C ASP A 401 20.19 -9.20 17.87
N ALA A 402 21.41 -9.27 18.41
CA ALA A 402 22.37 -10.31 18.06
C ALA A 402 21.84 -11.72 18.37
N ASN A 403 21.15 -11.92 19.50
CA ASN A 403 20.61 -13.22 19.88
C ASN A 403 19.41 -13.61 18.98
N LYS A 404 18.47 -12.69 18.76
CA LYS A 404 17.34 -12.88 17.83
C LYS A 404 17.85 -13.24 16.43
N PHE A 405 18.75 -12.44 15.88
CA PHE A 405 19.32 -12.67 14.53
C PHE A 405 20.06 -14.01 14.39
N ASN A 406 20.77 -14.44 15.40
CA ASN A 406 21.61 -15.63 15.33
C ASN A 406 20.89 -16.93 15.71
N ARG A 407 19.65 -16.87 16.20
CA ARG A 407 18.93 -18.05 16.70
C ARG A 407 17.55 -18.24 16.08
N TRP A 408 17.02 -17.25 15.39
CA TRP A 408 15.70 -17.32 14.76
C TRP A 408 15.52 -18.54 13.85
N ASN A 409 16.58 -18.97 13.17
CA ASN A 409 16.52 -20.09 12.26
C ASN A 409 16.51 -21.48 12.95
N GLU A 410 16.91 -21.56 14.22
CA GLU A 410 17.07 -22.85 14.92
C GLU A 410 15.77 -23.68 15.01
N PRO A 411 14.60 -23.11 15.34
CA PRO A 411 13.41 -23.92 15.58
C PRO A 411 12.80 -24.53 14.33
N ILE A 412 12.85 -23.82 13.17
CA ILE A 412 12.11 -24.17 11.95
C ILE A 412 13.00 -24.20 10.71
N ALA A 413 13.57 -23.05 10.32
CA ALA A 413 14.27 -22.90 9.04
C ALA A 413 15.48 -23.84 8.86
N ASP A 414 16.26 -24.05 9.93
CA ASP A 414 17.46 -24.91 9.95
C ASP A 414 17.23 -26.23 10.72
N ASN A 415 15.98 -26.56 11.05
CA ASN A 415 15.58 -27.82 11.65
C ASN A 415 15.05 -28.78 10.57
N PRO A 416 15.77 -29.91 10.28
CA PRO A 416 15.39 -30.86 9.24
C PRO A 416 14.01 -31.52 9.42
N GLU A 417 13.40 -31.48 10.59
CA GLU A 417 12.06 -31.99 10.80
C GLU A 417 10.99 -31.24 10.01
N TRP A 418 11.25 -29.97 9.67
CA TRP A 418 10.37 -29.10 8.88
C TRP A 418 10.63 -29.16 7.38
N GLU A 419 11.61 -29.94 6.91
CA GLU A 419 11.99 -30.02 5.49
C GLU A 419 10.80 -30.32 4.59
N THR A 420 10.02 -31.33 4.93
CA THR A 420 8.86 -31.74 4.14
C THR A 420 7.81 -30.64 4.07
N SER A 421 7.52 -29.98 5.18
CA SER A 421 6.51 -28.91 5.24
C SER A 421 6.91 -27.69 4.43
N ILE A 422 8.19 -27.28 4.48
CA ILE A 422 8.69 -26.11 3.73
C ILE A 422 8.76 -26.44 2.23
N LEU A 423 9.32 -27.61 1.88
CA LEU A 423 9.46 -27.99 0.48
C LEU A 423 8.09 -28.18 -0.21
N ASP A 424 7.13 -28.79 0.47
CA ASP A 424 5.78 -29.01 -0.04
C ASP A 424 5.08 -27.68 -0.42
N ARG A 425 5.15 -26.68 0.44
CA ARG A 425 4.56 -25.35 0.20
C ARG A 425 5.15 -24.67 -1.03
N VAL A 426 6.46 -24.76 -1.22
CA VAL A 426 7.13 -24.23 -2.42
C VAL A 426 6.75 -25.03 -3.66
N GLN A 427 6.62 -26.35 -3.55
CA GLN A 427 6.22 -27.22 -4.67
C GLN A 427 4.78 -26.95 -5.10
N LEU A 428 3.84 -26.84 -4.15
CA LEU A 428 2.44 -26.54 -4.43
C LEU A 428 2.28 -25.21 -5.18
N MET A 429 2.99 -24.15 -4.79
CA MET A 429 3.01 -22.87 -5.47
C MET A 429 3.55 -23.00 -6.92
N VAL A 430 4.78 -23.49 -7.04
CA VAL A 430 5.47 -23.53 -8.33
C VAL A 430 4.74 -24.43 -9.34
N GLU A 431 4.27 -25.59 -8.90
CA GLU A 431 3.57 -26.55 -9.77
C GLU A 431 2.21 -26.02 -10.24
N ARG A 432 1.49 -25.32 -9.38
CA ARG A 432 0.21 -24.70 -9.73
C ARG A 432 0.37 -23.59 -10.77
N ASP A 433 1.36 -22.71 -10.59
CA ASP A 433 1.44 -21.44 -11.30
C ASP A 433 2.54 -21.39 -12.38
N LYS A 434 3.25 -22.50 -12.61
CA LYS A 434 4.38 -22.63 -13.57
C LYS A 434 4.11 -22.15 -15.00
N ASN A 435 2.84 -22.06 -15.41
CA ASN A 435 2.46 -21.66 -16.75
C ASN A 435 2.13 -20.15 -16.88
N ARG A 436 2.21 -19.39 -15.79
CA ARG A 436 1.82 -17.95 -15.77
C ARG A 436 2.96 -17.07 -16.26
N PRO A 437 2.82 -16.34 -17.39
CA PRO A 437 3.85 -15.43 -17.87
C PRO A 437 4.10 -14.20 -16.96
N CYS A 438 3.11 -13.75 -16.20
CA CYS A 438 3.25 -12.64 -15.27
C CYS A 438 4.26 -12.91 -14.13
N ILE A 439 4.39 -14.17 -13.72
CA ILE A 439 5.32 -14.56 -12.66
C ILE A 439 6.74 -14.54 -13.21
N VAL A 440 7.56 -13.66 -12.69
CA VAL A 440 8.95 -13.46 -13.11
C VAL A 440 9.95 -13.82 -12.01
N ILE A 441 9.48 -13.92 -10.76
CA ILE A 441 10.28 -14.27 -9.59
C ILE A 441 9.48 -15.28 -8.75
N TRP A 442 10.16 -16.35 -8.31
CA TRP A 442 9.69 -17.25 -7.26
C TRP A 442 10.27 -16.81 -5.92
N SER A 443 9.42 -16.59 -4.95
CA SER A 443 9.79 -16.27 -3.56
C SER A 443 9.57 -17.49 -2.66
N MET A 444 10.58 -17.77 -1.82
CA MET A 444 10.54 -18.95 -0.95
C MET A 444 9.67 -18.74 0.30
N GLY A 445 9.15 -17.55 0.52
CA GLY A 445 8.33 -17.18 1.68
C GLY A 445 8.74 -15.85 2.27
N ASN A 446 8.18 -15.54 3.40
CA ASN A 446 8.40 -14.33 4.18
C ASN A 446 9.04 -14.67 5.53
N GLU A 447 9.67 -13.72 6.17
CA GLU A 447 10.15 -13.59 7.56
C GLU A 447 10.26 -14.91 8.36
N SER A 448 11.11 -15.84 7.88
CA SER A 448 11.26 -17.17 8.48
C SER A 448 12.73 -17.58 8.72
N ALA A 449 13.65 -16.59 8.67
CA ALA A 449 15.08 -16.82 8.74
C ALA A 449 15.60 -17.80 7.64
N TYR A 450 16.84 -18.27 7.71
CA TYR A 450 17.45 -19.09 6.66
C TYR A 450 18.13 -20.34 7.20
N GLY A 451 17.94 -21.46 6.54
CA GLY A 451 18.48 -22.74 6.94
C GLY A 451 18.45 -23.80 5.85
N CYS A 452 18.79 -25.03 6.24
CA CYS A 452 18.92 -26.17 5.34
C CYS A 452 17.63 -26.46 4.53
N ASN A 453 16.45 -26.14 5.08
CA ASN A 453 15.17 -26.38 4.42
C ASN A 453 14.97 -25.42 3.23
N PHE A 454 15.34 -24.15 3.39
CA PHE A 454 15.28 -23.16 2.31
C PHE A 454 16.35 -23.38 1.25
N GLU A 455 17.56 -23.85 1.63
CA GLU A 455 18.60 -24.26 0.67
C GLU A 455 18.07 -25.36 -0.26
N LYS A 456 17.36 -26.36 0.28
CA LYS A 456 16.75 -27.47 -0.49
C LYS A 456 15.61 -26.99 -1.35
N ALA A 457 14.73 -26.14 -0.82
CA ALA A 457 13.60 -25.57 -1.56
C ALA A 457 14.08 -24.75 -2.77
N LEU A 458 15.09 -23.90 -2.59
CA LEU A 458 15.74 -23.14 -3.67
C LEU A 458 16.36 -24.05 -4.73
N ALA A 459 17.10 -25.09 -4.30
CA ALA A 459 17.73 -26.04 -5.21
C ALA A 459 16.67 -26.79 -6.04
N TRP A 460 15.58 -27.23 -5.43
CA TRP A 460 14.47 -27.85 -6.12
C TRP A 460 13.83 -26.89 -7.12
N THR A 461 13.50 -25.65 -6.71
CA THR A 461 12.88 -24.63 -7.57
C THR A 461 13.72 -24.38 -8.83
N LYS A 462 15.02 -24.15 -8.66
CA LYS A 462 15.92 -23.90 -9.79
C LYS A 462 16.07 -25.11 -10.72
N SER A 463 16.01 -26.34 -10.19
CA SER A 463 16.06 -27.56 -10.99
C SER A 463 14.76 -27.80 -11.76
N TYR A 464 13.62 -27.42 -11.20
CA TYR A 464 12.30 -27.60 -11.79
C TYR A 464 12.00 -26.51 -12.81
N ASP A 465 12.21 -25.23 -12.45
CA ASP A 465 12.00 -24.06 -13.32
C ASP A 465 13.15 -23.04 -13.18
N ASN A 466 14.02 -23.02 -14.17
CA ASN A 466 15.11 -22.06 -14.30
C ASN A 466 14.76 -20.85 -15.20
N SER A 467 13.52 -20.73 -15.66
CA SER A 467 13.06 -19.64 -16.53
C SER A 467 12.65 -18.37 -15.78
N ARG A 468 12.66 -18.44 -14.45
CA ARG A 468 12.31 -17.35 -13.53
C ARG A 468 13.45 -17.12 -12.53
N LEU A 469 13.47 -15.91 -11.98
CA LEU A 469 14.42 -15.56 -10.91
C LEU A 469 13.91 -16.10 -9.57
N THR A 470 14.82 -16.18 -8.61
CA THR A 470 14.51 -16.60 -7.24
C THR A 470 14.99 -15.56 -6.25
N HIS A 471 14.20 -15.31 -5.21
CA HIS A 471 14.62 -14.52 -4.07
C HIS A 471 14.08 -15.08 -2.75
N TYR A 472 14.67 -14.63 -1.67
CA TYR A 472 14.18 -14.83 -0.31
C TYR A 472 14.84 -13.77 0.61
N GLU A 473 14.01 -12.89 1.21
CA GLU A 473 14.52 -11.74 1.96
C GLU A 473 15.24 -12.15 3.27
N SER A 474 14.68 -13.17 3.96
CA SER A 474 15.20 -13.63 5.24
C SER A 474 16.50 -14.41 5.15
N ALA A 475 17.08 -14.57 3.97
CA ALA A 475 18.38 -15.27 3.79
C ALA A 475 19.54 -14.65 4.58
N ARG A 476 19.38 -13.42 5.09
CA ARG A 476 20.36 -12.75 5.95
C ARG A 476 20.32 -13.21 7.43
N TYR A 477 19.18 -13.73 7.89
CA TYR A 477 18.93 -14.09 9.28
C TYR A 477 19.29 -15.57 9.52
N ARG A 478 20.43 -15.82 10.12
CA ARG A 478 20.97 -17.16 10.31
C ARG A 478 22.04 -17.19 11.39
N LYS A 479 22.21 -18.35 12.00
CA LYS A 479 23.30 -18.61 12.93
C LYS A 479 24.68 -18.65 12.21
N ASN A 480 25.70 -18.11 12.79
CA ASN A 480 27.04 -18.09 12.21
C ASN A 480 27.87 -19.35 12.57
N ASP A 481 27.28 -20.53 12.49
CA ASP A 481 27.88 -21.80 12.87
C ASP A 481 28.30 -22.70 11.70
N ARG A 482 27.85 -22.40 10.49
CA ARG A 482 28.19 -23.11 9.25
C ARG A 482 28.17 -22.18 8.03
N THR A 483 28.63 -22.69 6.90
CA THR A 483 28.47 -22.02 5.60
C THR A 483 27.12 -22.38 5.02
N TYR A 484 26.38 -21.37 4.59
CA TYR A 484 25.06 -21.49 3.94
C TYR A 484 25.20 -21.33 2.42
N ASP A 485 24.41 -22.07 1.68
CA ASP A 485 24.39 -22.00 0.21
C ASP A 485 23.40 -20.94 -0.30
N TYR A 486 23.92 -19.92 -0.98
CA TYR A 486 23.15 -18.84 -1.64
C TYR A 486 23.20 -18.92 -3.16
N SER A 487 23.76 -20.00 -3.73
CA SER A 487 23.99 -20.12 -5.17
C SER A 487 22.69 -20.09 -5.99
N ASN A 488 21.60 -20.59 -5.40
CA ASN A 488 20.28 -20.65 -6.01
C ASN A 488 19.41 -19.40 -5.79
N LEU A 489 19.90 -18.37 -5.09
CA LEU A 489 19.27 -17.06 -5.03
C LEU A 489 19.81 -16.21 -6.19
N ASP A 490 18.95 -15.64 -7.01
CA ASP A 490 19.35 -14.75 -8.10
C ASP A 490 19.46 -13.29 -7.66
N LEU A 491 18.63 -12.87 -6.69
CA LEU A 491 18.53 -11.51 -6.19
C LEU A 491 19.02 -11.41 -4.75
N TYR A 492 19.56 -10.24 -4.40
CA TYR A 492 19.70 -9.82 -3.01
C TYR A 492 18.47 -9.03 -2.62
N SER A 493 17.70 -9.54 -1.69
CA SER A 493 16.43 -8.95 -1.27
C SER A 493 16.52 -8.35 0.11
N ARG A 494 15.89 -7.20 0.32
CA ARG A 494 15.85 -6.49 1.59
C ARG A 494 14.46 -5.91 1.86
N MET A 495 14.12 -5.85 3.14
CA MET A 495 13.01 -5.07 3.68
C MET A 495 13.56 -3.84 4.38
N TYR A 496 12.97 -2.70 4.11
CA TYR A 496 13.20 -1.40 4.79
C TYR A 496 14.66 -1.04 5.09
N PRO A 497 15.63 -1.28 4.19
CA PRO A 497 17.00 -0.86 4.43
C PRO A 497 17.10 0.65 4.47
N SER A 498 17.98 1.19 5.32
CA SER A 498 18.32 2.60 5.24
C SER A 498 19.08 2.91 3.95
N PHE A 499 19.11 4.18 3.55
CA PHE A 499 19.85 4.62 2.36
C PHE A 499 21.36 4.32 2.51
N GLU A 500 21.90 4.44 3.73
CA GLU A 500 23.28 4.12 4.05
C GLU A 500 23.55 2.62 3.87
N GLU A 501 22.68 1.72 4.33
CA GLU A 501 22.80 0.27 4.12
C GLU A 501 22.76 -0.12 2.63
N ILE A 502 21.92 0.56 1.86
CA ILE A 502 21.85 0.36 0.40
C ILE A 502 23.17 0.80 -0.25
N GLU A 503 23.67 2.01 0.06
CA GLU A 503 24.92 2.52 -0.47
C GLU A 503 26.12 1.64 -0.07
N GLU A 504 26.13 1.16 1.17
CA GLU A 504 27.15 0.20 1.64
C GLU A 504 27.14 -1.09 0.82
N TYR A 505 25.96 -1.67 0.57
CA TYR A 505 25.85 -2.88 -0.27
C TYR A 505 26.34 -2.63 -1.70
N LEU A 506 25.89 -1.54 -2.33
CA LEU A 506 26.24 -1.20 -3.71
C LEU A 506 27.72 -0.88 -3.88
N SER A 507 28.38 -0.35 -2.85
CA SER A 507 29.83 -0.02 -2.85
C SER A 507 30.76 -1.23 -2.77
N ARG A 508 30.26 -2.38 -2.30
CA ARG A 508 31.03 -3.61 -2.04
C ARG A 508 31.13 -4.56 -3.24
N ASP A 509 31.13 -4.11 -4.49
CA ASP A 509 31.05 -5.01 -5.65
C ASP A 509 29.88 -5.99 -5.54
N ALA A 510 28.68 -5.44 -5.37
CA ALA A 510 27.46 -6.22 -5.27
C ALA A 510 27.36 -7.25 -6.41
N ILE A 511 27.32 -8.53 -6.06
CA ILE A 511 27.30 -9.64 -7.02
C ILE A 511 25.89 -9.81 -7.62
N LYS A 512 24.84 -9.54 -6.83
CA LYS A 512 23.43 -9.75 -7.21
C LYS A 512 22.67 -8.44 -7.28
N PRO A 513 21.71 -8.29 -8.21
CA PRO A 513 20.83 -7.14 -8.21
C PRO A 513 20.08 -7.02 -6.87
N LEU A 514 19.90 -5.78 -6.41
CA LEU A 514 19.17 -5.49 -5.18
C LEU A 514 17.69 -5.20 -5.50
N ILE A 515 16.82 -5.92 -4.81
CA ILE A 515 15.38 -5.68 -4.81
C ILE A 515 14.91 -5.30 -3.39
N LEU A 516 14.05 -4.30 -3.28
CA LEU A 516 13.36 -3.99 -2.04
C LEU A 516 12.00 -4.68 -2.07
N CYS A 517 11.92 -5.89 -1.52
CA CYS A 517 10.64 -6.60 -1.49
C CYS A 517 9.62 -5.90 -0.61
N GLU A 518 10.08 -5.06 0.35
CA GLU A 518 9.28 -4.11 1.09
C GLU A 518 10.07 -2.82 1.33
N TYR A 519 9.40 -1.68 1.10
CA TYR A 519 9.94 -0.35 1.39
C TYR A 519 8.81 0.67 1.56
N SER A 520 9.11 1.84 2.12
CA SER A 520 8.18 2.96 2.26
C SER A 520 6.86 2.53 2.88
N HIS A 521 6.92 2.05 4.14
CA HIS A 521 5.73 1.59 4.89
C HIS A 521 4.65 2.67 4.91
N ALA A 522 3.46 2.37 4.35
CA ALA A 522 2.45 3.38 4.01
C ALA A 522 1.45 3.68 5.14
N MET A 523 1.80 3.33 6.37
CA MET A 523 0.93 3.43 7.53
C MET A 523 0.45 4.87 7.80
N GLY A 524 -0.86 5.05 7.86
CA GLY A 524 -1.51 6.32 8.16
C GLY A 524 -1.11 7.46 7.21
N ASN A 525 -0.66 8.60 7.77
CA ASN A 525 -0.12 9.69 6.97
C ASN A 525 1.31 9.35 6.52
N GLY A 526 1.41 8.67 5.38
CA GLY A 526 2.64 8.18 4.76
C GLY A 526 2.40 7.71 3.32
N PRO A 527 3.48 7.19 2.65
CA PRO A 527 4.88 7.37 2.99
C PRO A 527 5.46 8.70 2.45
N GLY A 528 6.54 9.19 3.09
CA GLY A 528 7.17 10.47 2.77
C GLY A 528 8.49 10.37 1.99
N ASP A 529 9.00 9.19 1.68
CA ASP A 529 10.34 8.97 1.12
C ASP A 529 10.37 8.38 -0.29
N LEU A 530 9.21 8.25 -0.91
CA LEU A 530 9.06 7.62 -2.24
C LEU A 530 9.89 8.27 -3.34
N GLU A 531 10.02 9.60 -3.36
CA GLU A 531 10.81 10.32 -4.38
C GLU A 531 12.31 10.03 -4.25
N ASP A 532 12.79 9.82 -3.04
CA ASP A 532 14.19 9.49 -2.77
C ASP A 532 14.51 8.07 -3.27
N TYR A 533 13.62 7.10 -3.01
CA TYR A 533 13.75 5.75 -3.57
C TYR A 533 13.60 5.74 -5.10
N PHE A 534 12.66 6.50 -5.67
CA PHE A 534 12.55 6.64 -7.13
C PHE A 534 13.87 7.11 -7.74
N THR A 535 14.46 8.15 -7.15
CA THR A 535 15.74 8.68 -7.61
C THR A 535 16.84 7.65 -7.53
N LEU A 536 16.90 6.88 -6.45
CA LEU A 536 17.87 5.83 -6.23
C LEU A 536 17.74 4.68 -7.25
N PHE A 537 16.51 4.19 -7.48
CA PHE A 537 16.25 3.10 -8.45
C PHE A 537 16.66 3.47 -9.88
N HIS A 538 16.55 4.73 -10.23
CA HIS A 538 16.91 5.21 -11.57
C HIS A 538 18.37 5.65 -11.70
N ARG A 539 19.05 5.94 -10.59
CA ARG A 539 20.48 6.25 -10.54
C ARG A 539 21.32 4.97 -10.58
N GLU A 540 20.92 3.95 -9.83
CA GLU A 540 21.69 2.74 -9.61
C GLU A 540 21.23 1.62 -10.54
N GLU A 541 22.12 1.17 -11.44
CA GLU A 541 21.79 0.10 -12.40
C GLU A 541 21.53 -1.24 -11.75
N LYS A 542 22.16 -1.51 -10.61
CA LYS A 542 22.05 -2.75 -9.85
C LYS A 542 20.77 -2.82 -9.01
N MET A 543 19.99 -1.76 -8.94
CA MET A 543 18.69 -1.76 -8.27
C MET A 543 17.58 -2.04 -9.26
N CYS A 544 16.73 -2.99 -8.95
CA CYS A 544 15.60 -3.37 -9.79
C CYS A 544 14.25 -2.82 -9.32
N GLY A 545 14.25 -1.88 -8.37
CA GLY A 545 13.02 -1.30 -7.83
C GLY A 545 12.55 -2.00 -6.55
N GLY A 546 11.27 -1.90 -6.26
CA GLY A 546 10.72 -2.45 -5.02
C GLY A 546 9.20 -2.44 -4.96
N PHE A 547 8.69 -2.92 -3.80
CA PHE A 547 7.28 -3.10 -3.53
C PHE A 547 6.93 -2.36 -2.24
N VAL A 548 6.05 -1.36 -2.34
CA VAL A 548 5.57 -0.62 -1.17
C VAL A 548 4.78 -1.56 -0.28
N TRP A 549 5.01 -1.53 1.00
CA TRP A 549 4.17 -2.14 2.01
C TRP A 549 3.13 -1.11 2.47
N GLU A 550 1.83 -1.28 2.25
CA GLU A 550 1.24 -2.28 1.35
C GLU A 550 0.05 -1.69 0.56
N TRP A 551 -0.76 -2.55 -0.07
CA TRP A 551 -1.83 -2.11 -0.94
C TRP A 551 -3.01 -1.49 -0.19
N CYS A 552 -3.53 -2.14 0.84
CA CYS A 552 -4.73 -1.66 1.51
C CYS A 552 -4.71 -1.81 3.02
N ASP A 553 -5.35 -0.89 3.72
CA ASP A 553 -5.65 -1.01 5.14
C ASP A 553 -6.50 -2.25 5.41
N HIS A 554 -6.15 -3.04 6.42
CA HIS A 554 -6.91 -4.22 6.84
C HIS A 554 -7.81 -3.86 8.03
N ALA A 555 -9.10 -3.76 7.79
CA ALA A 555 -10.09 -3.49 8.83
C ALA A 555 -11.36 -4.30 8.60
N ILE A 556 -12.13 -4.45 9.67
CA ILE A 556 -13.45 -5.06 9.65
C ILE A 556 -14.51 -3.96 9.64
N ASP A 557 -15.42 -4.02 8.67
CA ASP A 557 -16.52 -3.06 8.55
C ASP A 557 -17.64 -3.39 9.53
N HIS A 558 -17.92 -2.50 10.45
CA HIS A 558 -19.03 -2.54 11.40
C HIS A 558 -20.17 -1.57 11.02
N GLY A 559 -20.24 -1.16 9.76
CA GLY A 559 -21.27 -0.26 9.24
C GLY A 559 -20.93 1.21 9.41
N LYS A 560 -21.93 2.03 9.73
CA LYS A 560 -21.76 3.48 9.80
C LYS A 560 -22.37 4.07 11.06
N THR A 561 -21.77 5.14 11.55
CA THR A 561 -22.34 5.98 12.61
C THR A 561 -23.63 6.65 12.13
N GLU A 562 -24.42 7.21 13.07
CA GLU A 562 -25.60 8.03 12.74
C GLU A 562 -25.27 9.22 11.83
N LYS A 563 -24.04 9.71 11.87
CA LYS A 563 -23.53 10.80 11.02
C LYS A 563 -22.98 10.32 9.67
N GLY A 564 -23.06 9.02 9.37
CA GLY A 564 -22.64 8.42 8.11
C GLY A 564 -21.14 8.11 7.97
N LYS A 565 -20.31 8.29 9.03
CA LYS A 565 -18.91 7.86 9.03
C LYS A 565 -18.82 6.35 9.12
N SER A 566 -17.94 5.74 8.34
CA SER A 566 -17.66 4.29 8.40
C SER A 566 -17.06 3.92 9.76
N ILE A 567 -17.45 2.76 10.28
CA ILE A 567 -16.92 2.19 11.51
C ILE A 567 -16.01 1.05 11.10
N TYR A 568 -14.71 1.31 11.08
CA TYR A 568 -13.68 0.32 10.80
C TYR A 568 -12.99 -0.08 12.11
N HIS A 569 -12.92 -1.39 12.37
CA HIS A 569 -12.22 -1.97 13.51
C HIS A 569 -10.93 -2.62 13.05
N TYR A 570 -9.86 -2.42 13.82
CA TYR A 570 -8.54 -3.00 13.61
C TYR A 570 -8.12 -3.86 14.83
N GLY A 571 -6.87 -4.26 14.94
CA GLY A 571 -6.40 -5.11 16.03
C GLY A 571 -6.62 -4.50 17.42
N GLY A 572 -7.13 -5.31 18.36
CA GLY A 572 -7.49 -4.91 19.73
C GLY A 572 -8.94 -4.46 19.90
N ASP A 573 -9.69 -4.25 18.82
CA ASP A 573 -11.08 -3.79 18.89
C ASP A 573 -12.08 -4.93 19.12
N HIS A 574 -11.64 -6.19 18.99
CA HIS A 574 -12.49 -7.36 19.02
C HIS A 574 -12.44 -8.09 20.36
N GLY A 575 -11.66 -7.57 21.34
CA GLY A 575 -11.49 -8.17 22.67
C GLY A 575 -10.49 -9.32 22.71
N GLU A 576 -9.66 -9.44 21.68
CA GLU A 576 -8.54 -10.38 21.63
C GLU A 576 -7.44 -9.98 22.62
N GLU A 577 -6.81 -10.98 23.28
CA GLU A 577 -5.82 -10.73 24.31
C GLU A 577 -4.46 -10.30 23.74
N VAL A 578 -4.05 -10.92 22.63
CA VAL A 578 -2.81 -10.62 21.92
C VAL A 578 -3.14 -9.93 20.61
N HIS A 579 -2.62 -8.71 20.43
CA HIS A 579 -2.85 -7.94 19.19
C HIS A 579 -1.75 -6.89 18.96
N ASP A 580 -1.62 -6.40 17.74
CA ASP A 580 -0.67 -5.34 17.37
C ASP A 580 -1.36 -4.02 16.96
N GLY A 581 -2.63 -3.82 17.41
CA GLY A 581 -3.36 -2.57 17.27
C GLY A 581 -3.61 -2.16 15.83
N ASN A 582 -3.39 -0.89 15.54
CA ASN A 582 -3.58 -0.34 14.19
C ASN A 582 -2.40 -0.58 13.25
N PHE A 583 -1.49 -1.53 13.53
CA PHE A 583 -0.35 -1.78 12.65
C PHE A 583 -0.78 -2.25 11.24
N CYS A 584 -1.94 -2.88 11.13
CA CYS A 584 -2.59 -3.26 9.87
C CYS A 584 -3.28 -2.11 9.10
N MET A 585 -3.15 -0.85 9.56
CA MET A 585 -3.63 0.33 8.84
C MET A 585 -2.49 0.97 8.04
N ASP A 586 -1.92 0.23 7.14
CA ASP A 586 -0.66 0.50 6.45
C ASP A 586 -0.78 0.47 4.92
N GLY A 587 -2.00 0.62 4.42
CA GLY A 587 -2.32 0.60 3.00
C GLY A 587 -2.11 1.91 2.27
N LEU A 588 -1.91 1.81 0.95
CA LEU A 588 -2.00 2.93 0.01
C LEU A 588 -3.46 3.30 -0.32
N VAL A 589 -4.39 2.42 0.01
CA VAL A 589 -5.85 2.66 -0.09
C VAL A 589 -6.54 2.29 1.22
N TYR A 590 -7.65 2.96 1.49
CA TYR A 590 -8.57 2.58 2.56
C TYR A 590 -9.18 1.19 2.32
N PRO A 591 -9.82 0.56 3.34
CA PRO A 591 -10.41 -0.77 3.17
C PRO A 591 -11.44 -0.85 2.03
N ASP A 592 -12.15 0.22 1.73
CA ASP A 592 -13.12 0.34 0.63
C ASP A 592 -12.48 0.60 -0.74
N ARG A 593 -11.15 0.70 -0.80
CA ARG A 593 -10.33 1.03 -1.98
C ARG A 593 -10.36 2.50 -2.40
N THR A 594 -10.83 3.40 -1.54
CA THR A 594 -10.59 4.83 -1.74
C THR A 594 -9.09 5.13 -1.62
N PRO A 595 -8.46 5.85 -2.56
CA PRO A 595 -7.03 6.17 -2.46
C PRO A 595 -6.69 7.01 -1.24
N HIS A 596 -5.63 6.65 -0.50
CA HIS A 596 -4.95 7.56 0.41
C HIS A 596 -4.17 8.64 -0.36
N THR A 597 -3.81 9.73 0.31
CA THR A 597 -2.91 10.73 -0.27
C THR A 597 -1.55 10.12 -0.64
N GLY A 598 -1.11 9.07 0.06
CA GLY A 598 0.08 8.28 -0.27
C GLY A 598 0.04 7.60 -1.64
N LEU A 599 -1.12 7.10 -2.08
CA LEU A 599 -1.27 6.55 -3.44
C LEU A 599 -1.24 7.63 -4.51
N LEU A 600 -1.79 8.81 -4.23
CA LEU A 600 -1.73 9.94 -5.15
C LEU A 600 -0.29 10.48 -5.30
N GLU A 601 0.47 10.47 -4.20
CA GLU A 601 1.90 10.75 -4.17
C GLU A 601 2.66 9.73 -5.04
N TYR A 602 2.44 8.43 -4.81
CA TYR A 602 3.02 7.33 -5.59
C TYR A 602 2.75 7.51 -7.10
N LYS A 603 1.49 7.74 -7.47
CA LYS A 603 1.07 7.96 -8.86
C LYS A 603 1.92 9.02 -9.55
N ASN A 604 2.12 10.15 -8.88
CA ASN A 604 2.80 11.28 -9.48
C ASN A 604 4.32 11.10 -9.50
N ILE A 605 4.88 10.39 -8.53
CA ILE A 605 6.31 10.01 -8.52
C ILE A 605 6.60 9.04 -9.66
N TYR A 606 5.78 8.00 -9.84
CA TYR A 606 5.98 6.97 -10.86
C TYR A 606 5.30 7.26 -12.21
N ARG A 607 4.98 8.53 -12.48
CA ARG A 607 4.44 8.93 -13.79
C ARG A 607 5.41 8.58 -14.93
N PRO A 608 4.88 8.24 -16.12
CA PRO A 608 5.71 7.74 -17.23
C PRO A 608 6.61 8.79 -17.87
N VAL A 609 6.39 10.08 -17.58
CA VAL A 609 7.14 11.21 -18.15
C VAL A 609 7.58 12.15 -17.05
N ARG A 610 8.83 12.63 -17.11
CA ARG A 610 9.34 13.69 -16.21
C ARG A 610 10.18 14.70 -16.98
N VAL A 611 10.07 15.96 -16.59
CA VAL A 611 10.96 17.00 -17.06
C VAL A 611 12.34 16.77 -16.46
N VAL A 612 13.36 16.82 -17.32
CA VAL A 612 14.77 16.77 -16.93
C VAL A 612 15.36 18.17 -16.87
N ASP A 613 14.97 19.03 -17.84
CA ASP A 613 15.48 20.39 -17.94
C ASP A 613 14.51 21.28 -18.73
N PHE A 614 14.46 22.55 -18.37
CA PHE A 614 13.73 23.58 -19.10
C PHE A 614 14.55 24.85 -19.18
N ASP A 615 14.96 25.20 -20.39
CA ASP A 615 15.60 26.47 -20.67
C ASP A 615 14.54 27.54 -20.99
N GLN A 616 14.24 28.37 -20.01
CA GLN A 616 13.23 29.44 -20.14
C GLN A 616 13.56 30.45 -21.25
N ALA A 617 14.85 30.71 -21.53
CA ALA A 617 15.25 31.68 -22.52
C ALA A 617 14.99 31.22 -23.96
N THR A 618 15.19 29.93 -24.23
CA THR A 618 14.96 29.34 -25.56
C THR A 618 13.60 28.64 -25.67
N GLY A 619 12.94 28.39 -24.56
CA GLY A 619 11.72 27.57 -24.48
C GLY A 619 11.98 26.08 -24.71
N LYS A 620 13.22 25.61 -24.62
CA LYS A 620 13.57 24.21 -24.80
C LYS A 620 13.19 23.40 -23.57
N LEU A 621 12.24 22.50 -23.71
CA LEU A 621 11.82 21.52 -22.70
C LEU A 621 12.44 20.17 -23.02
N THR A 622 13.21 19.61 -22.10
CA THR A 622 13.79 18.27 -22.21
C THR A 622 13.04 17.34 -21.25
N ILE A 623 12.48 16.27 -21.78
CA ILE A 623 11.72 15.26 -21.02
C ILE A 623 12.37 13.88 -21.15
N LYS A 624 12.18 13.06 -20.12
CA LYS A 624 12.60 11.66 -20.09
C LYS A 624 11.39 10.76 -20.11
N ASN A 625 11.46 9.71 -20.93
CA ASN A 625 10.52 8.61 -20.98
C ASN A 625 10.92 7.56 -19.94
N TYR A 626 10.05 7.26 -18.98
CA TYR A 626 10.23 6.24 -17.96
C TYR A 626 9.46 4.94 -18.25
N MET A 627 8.89 4.83 -19.47
CA MET A 627 8.34 3.55 -19.96
C MET A 627 9.49 2.60 -20.32
N ASP A 628 9.25 1.31 -20.18
CA ASP A 628 10.27 0.29 -20.44
C ASP A 628 10.26 -0.19 -21.92
N PHE A 629 9.09 -0.13 -22.57
CA PHE A 629 8.90 -0.72 -23.90
C PHE A 629 8.25 0.21 -24.92
N THR A 630 7.54 1.26 -24.49
CA THR A 630 6.66 2.07 -25.33
C THR A 630 7.23 3.48 -25.56
N ASP A 631 7.24 3.93 -26.83
CA ASP A 631 7.56 5.32 -27.19
C ASP A 631 6.48 6.28 -26.67
N LEU A 632 6.86 7.44 -26.13
CA LEU A 632 5.94 8.41 -25.56
C LEU A 632 4.86 8.85 -26.55
N LYS A 633 5.19 9.01 -27.84
CA LYS A 633 4.21 9.41 -28.86
C LYS A 633 3.01 8.47 -28.97
N GLU A 634 3.17 7.21 -28.56
CA GLU A 634 2.13 6.19 -28.66
C GLU A 634 1.27 6.13 -27.38
N TYR A 635 1.79 6.60 -26.24
CA TYR A 635 1.17 6.41 -24.93
C TYR A 635 0.63 7.68 -24.29
N VAL A 636 1.32 8.84 -24.47
CA VAL A 636 1.04 10.07 -23.71
C VAL A 636 0.62 11.21 -24.61
N GLU A 637 -0.39 11.97 -24.15
CA GLU A 637 -0.68 13.34 -24.59
C GLU A 637 -0.24 14.33 -23.52
N ILE A 638 0.55 15.36 -23.90
CA ILE A 638 1.05 16.37 -22.96
C ILE A 638 0.27 17.66 -23.16
N HIS A 639 -0.38 18.13 -22.09
CA HIS A 639 -1.02 19.43 -22.04
C HIS A 639 -0.23 20.34 -21.11
N TYR A 640 -0.26 21.63 -21.37
CA TYR A 640 0.38 22.63 -20.52
C TYR A 640 -0.58 23.74 -20.10
N THR A 641 -0.26 24.37 -18.98
CA THR A 641 -0.93 25.57 -18.50
C THR A 641 0.11 26.50 -17.89
N LEU A 642 0.19 27.73 -18.35
CA LEU A 642 0.92 28.80 -17.69
C LEU A 642 0.00 29.47 -16.68
N THR A 643 0.41 29.51 -15.43
CA THR A 643 -0.31 30.21 -14.36
C THR A 643 0.52 31.36 -13.81
N CYS A 644 -0.14 32.46 -13.44
CA CYS A 644 0.44 33.59 -12.70
C CYS A 644 -0.40 33.81 -11.45
N ASP A 645 0.18 33.73 -10.27
CA ASP A 645 -0.53 33.80 -8.97
C ASP A 645 -1.73 32.81 -8.87
N GLY A 646 -1.63 31.66 -9.55
CA GLY A 646 -2.68 30.64 -9.61
C GLY A 646 -3.73 30.82 -10.69
N GLU A 647 -3.78 31.97 -11.33
CA GLU A 647 -4.68 32.21 -12.46
C GLU A 647 -4.09 31.71 -13.77
N CYS A 648 -4.89 30.98 -14.56
CA CYS A 648 -4.49 30.52 -15.88
C CYS A 648 -4.32 31.72 -16.83
N ARG A 649 -3.14 31.86 -17.44
CA ARG A 649 -2.84 32.87 -18.45
C ARG A 649 -2.87 32.31 -19.86
N GLU A 650 -2.37 31.10 -20.03
CA GLU A 650 -2.28 30.42 -21.31
C GLU A 650 -2.40 28.92 -21.06
N SER A 651 -2.97 28.18 -22.00
CA SER A 651 -3.00 26.72 -21.95
C SER A 651 -2.98 26.15 -23.38
N GLY A 652 -2.48 24.94 -23.52
CA GLY A 652 -2.42 24.30 -24.81
C GLY A 652 -2.05 22.82 -24.72
N LYS A 653 -1.86 22.24 -25.89
CA LYS A 653 -1.41 20.85 -26.06
C LYS A 653 -0.11 20.83 -26.84
N LEU A 654 0.87 20.09 -26.36
CA LEU A 654 2.12 19.90 -27.08
C LEU A 654 1.94 18.92 -28.24
N PRO A 655 2.69 19.10 -29.35
CA PRO A 655 2.78 18.09 -30.39
C PRO A 655 3.25 16.75 -29.84
N ALA A 656 2.83 15.65 -30.46
CA ALA A 656 3.32 14.34 -30.09
C ALA A 656 4.84 14.26 -30.25
N LEU A 657 5.54 13.88 -29.20
CA LEU A 657 6.99 13.81 -29.17
C LEU A 657 7.45 12.36 -29.20
N GLU A 658 8.28 12.03 -30.18
CA GLU A 658 8.94 10.74 -30.29
C GLU A 658 10.11 10.68 -29.30
N VAL A 659 9.93 9.90 -28.25
CA VAL A 659 10.97 9.62 -27.25
C VAL A 659 10.95 8.12 -26.98
N PRO A 660 11.96 7.40 -27.45
CA PRO A 660 12.07 5.97 -27.20
C PRO A 660 12.06 5.63 -25.70
N PRO A 661 11.74 4.36 -25.34
CA PRO A 661 11.77 3.91 -23.95
C PRO A 661 13.09 4.20 -23.27
N GLN A 662 13.02 4.76 -22.05
CA GLN A 662 14.16 5.09 -21.17
C GLN A 662 15.10 6.20 -21.69
N GLU A 663 14.78 6.81 -22.83
CA GLU A 663 15.56 7.90 -23.43
C GLU A 663 15.01 9.29 -23.10
N THR A 664 15.73 10.31 -23.52
CA THR A 664 15.33 11.71 -23.42
C THR A 664 15.03 12.29 -24.79
N GLY A 665 14.07 13.22 -24.84
CA GLY A 665 13.77 14.00 -26.03
C GLY A 665 13.50 15.45 -25.68
N SER A 666 13.54 16.33 -26.68
CA SER A 666 13.33 17.77 -26.46
C SER A 666 12.27 18.31 -27.39
N ILE A 667 11.49 19.25 -26.88
CA ILE A 667 10.48 20.01 -27.62
C ILE A 667 10.58 21.49 -27.22
N PHE A 668 10.18 22.40 -28.12
CA PHE A 668 10.13 23.81 -27.79
C PHE A 668 8.72 24.22 -27.41
N ILE A 669 8.60 24.95 -26.29
CA ILE A 669 7.36 25.55 -25.81
C ILE A 669 7.62 27.06 -25.64
N HIS A 670 6.82 27.86 -26.32
CA HIS A 670 6.91 29.31 -26.24
C HIS A 670 5.64 29.79 -25.52
N VAL A 671 5.83 30.33 -24.33
CA VAL A 671 4.76 30.92 -23.53
C VAL A 671 5.11 32.38 -23.22
N THR A 672 4.08 33.24 -23.13
CA THR A 672 4.27 34.62 -22.75
C THR A 672 4.24 34.76 -21.23
N VAL A 673 5.41 34.72 -20.60
CA VAL A 673 5.53 34.82 -19.14
C VAL A 673 5.23 36.27 -18.70
N PRO A 674 4.30 36.52 -17.77
CA PRO A 674 4.08 37.82 -17.17
C PRO A 674 5.33 38.34 -16.45
N ASP A 675 5.57 39.67 -16.50
CA ASP A 675 6.77 40.29 -15.93
C ASP A 675 6.84 40.25 -14.39
N CYS A 676 5.72 39.91 -13.72
CA CYS A 676 5.62 39.83 -12.26
C CYS A 676 4.68 38.73 -11.82
N GLY A 677 4.73 38.39 -10.52
CA GLY A 677 3.91 37.35 -9.90
C GLY A 677 4.56 35.99 -9.92
N ARG A 678 3.94 35.03 -9.23
CA ARG A 678 4.36 33.64 -9.19
C ARG A 678 3.94 32.94 -10.48
N ASN A 679 4.88 32.72 -11.39
CA ASN A 679 4.63 32.10 -12.67
C ASN A 679 5.05 30.63 -12.67
N TYR A 680 4.12 29.72 -13.00
CA TYR A 680 4.39 28.29 -13.15
C TYR A 680 3.94 27.77 -14.51
N LEU A 681 4.83 27.06 -15.19
CA LEU A 681 4.47 26.22 -16.33
C LEU A 681 4.11 24.83 -15.79
N LYS A 682 2.83 24.47 -15.85
CA LYS A 682 2.32 23.17 -15.43
C LYS A 682 2.16 22.25 -16.62
N LEU A 683 2.59 21.00 -16.46
CA LEU A 683 2.46 19.95 -17.46
C LEU A 683 1.56 18.84 -16.92
N PHE A 684 0.64 18.38 -17.77
CA PHE A 684 -0.29 17.30 -17.45
C PHE A 684 -0.14 16.19 -18.50
N TYR A 685 0.01 14.97 -18.04
CA TYR A 685 0.26 13.80 -18.86
C TYR A 685 -1.00 12.93 -18.91
N TYR A 686 -1.63 12.82 -20.08
CA TYR A 686 -2.86 12.06 -20.26
C TYR A 686 -2.62 10.81 -21.11
N LEU A 687 -3.29 9.71 -20.73
CA LEU A 687 -3.29 8.48 -21.53
C LEU A 687 -3.89 8.73 -22.91
N LYS A 688 -3.15 8.40 -23.97
CA LYS A 688 -3.50 8.73 -25.35
C LYS A 688 -4.54 7.79 -25.98
N LYS A 689 -4.55 6.51 -25.57
CA LYS A 689 -5.42 5.46 -26.10
C LYS A 689 -6.01 4.65 -24.95
N ASP A 690 -7.15 4.02 -25.19
CA ASP A 690 -7.68 3.06 -24.24
C ASP A 690 -6.72 1.89 -24.04
N THR A 691 -6.57 1.45 -22.79
CA THR A 691 -6.00 0.15 -22.41
C THR A 691 -7.11 -0.75 -21.91
N THR A 692 -6.82 -1.99 -21.58
CA THR A 692 -7.84 -2.93 -21.08
C THR A 692 -8.51 -2.45 -19.78
N LEU A 693 -7.76 -1.78 -18.90
CA LEU A 693 -8.26 -1.34 -17.58
C LEU A 693 -8.44 0.17 -17.46
N VAL A 694 -7.80 0.98 -18.29
CA VAL A 694 -7.77 2.44 -18.13
C VAL A 694 -8.20 3.12 -19.44
N ALA A 695 -9.18 3.99 -19.34
CA ALA A 695 -9.70 4.73 -20.49
C ALA A 695 -8.75 5.86 -20.92
N LYS A 696 -8.78 6.15 -22.21
CA LYS A 696 -8.16 7.34 -22.81
C LYS A 696 -8.52 8.60 -22.04
N GLY A 697 -7.58 9.52 -21.91
CA GLY A 697 -7.77 10.78 -21.20
C GLY A 697 -7.58 10.68 -19.68
N HIS A 698 -7.24 9.50 -19.15
CA HIS A 698 -6.87 9.35 -17.77
C HIS A 698 -5.58 10.15 -17.49
N LEU A 699 -5.56 10.93 -16.40
CA LEU A 699 -4.39 11.67 -15.96
C LEU A 699 -3.36 10.70 -15.37
N LEU A 700 -2.23 10.54 -16.04
CA LEU A 700 -1.12 9.67 -15.60
C LEU A 700 -0.24 10.35 -14.54
N GLY A 701 -0.20 11.67 -14.54
CA GLY A 701 0.56 12.49 -13.61
C GLY A 701 0.71 13.92 -14.09
N GLN A 702 1.33 14.74 -13.24
CA GLN A 702 1.57 16.16 -13.51
C GLN A 702 2.90 16.60 -12.94
N GLU A 703 3.39 17.74 -13.39
CA GLU A 703 4.51 18.45 -12.78
C GLU A 703 4.49 19.94 -13.09
N GLU A 704 5.26 20.71 -12.37
CA GLU A 704 5.33 22.16 -12.54
C GLU A 704 6.77 22.66 -12.55
N ILE A 705 6.99 23.73 -13.30
CA ILE A 705 8.27 24.42 -13.43
C ILE A 705 8.05 25.86 -13.01
N LEU A 706 8.78 26.32 -12.00
CA LEU A 706 8.80 27.74 -11.63
C LEU A 706 9.51 28.55 -12.73
N LEU A 707 8.84 29.56 -13.23
CA LEU A 707 9.39 30.50 -14.21
C LEU A 707 9.81 31.76 -13.49
N HIS A 708 11.08 32.15 -13.65
CA HIS A 708 11.65 33.34 -13.00
C HIS A 708 11.41 34.61 -13.80
N THR A 709 11.11 35.70 -13.09
CA THR A 709 10.91 37.05 -13.61
C THR A 709 11.62 38.04 -12.70
N ASP A 710 11.70 39.30 -13.11
CA ASP A 710 12.37 40.33 -12.29
C ASP A 710 11.64 40.56 -10.95
N ASP A 711 10.34 40.34 -10.87
CA ASP A 711 9.54 40.38 -9.64
C ASP A 711 8.64 39.14 -9.55
N ASP A 712 9.16 38.13 -8.93
CA ASP A 712 8.48 36.84 -8.76
C ASP A 712 7.61 36.75 -7.48
N ARG A 713 7.35 37.88 -6.81
CA ARG A 713 6.52 37.96 -5.61
C ARG A 713 5.02 37.87 -5.96
N ASN A 714 4.26 37.15 -5.16
CA ASN A 714 2.81 37.06 -5.32
C ASN A 714 2.16 38.43 -5.16
N GLN A 715 1.39 38.87 -6.13
CA GLN A 715 0.79 40.23 -6.14
C GLN A 715 -0.24 40.42 -5.02
N THR A 716 -0.96 39.37 -4.62
CA THR A 716 -1.90 39.44 -3.51
C THR A 716 -1.16 39.68 -2.19
N VAL A 717 -0.03 39.00 -1.97
CA VAL A 717 0.84 39.27 -0.82
C VAL A 717 1.28 40.72 -0.81
N GLN A 718 1.77 41.23 -1.95
CA GLN A 718 2.21 42.63 -2.07
C GLN A 718 1.11 43.63 -1.69
N LYS A 719 -0.14 43.36 -2.13
CA LYS A 719 -1.30 44.20 -1.75
C LYS A 719 -1.51 44.21 -0.23
N PHE A 720 -1.45 43.06 0.43
CA PHE A 720 -1.60 42.97 1.89
C PHE A 720 -0.46 43.61 2.67
N LEU A 721 0.77 43.52 2.16
CA LEU A 721 1.96 44.11 2.78
C LEU A 721 2.01 45.62 2.60
N GLN A 722 1.56 46.10 1.45
CA GLN A 722 1.61 47.55 1.07
C GLN A 722 0.33 48.31 1.45
N GLN A 723 -0.70 47.64 2.01
CA GLN A 723 -1.92 48.31 2.43
C GLN A 723 -1.57 49.49 3.36
N SER A 724 -1.36 50.64 2.74
CA SER A 724 -1.23 51.92 3.44
C SER A 724 -2.65 52.41 3.69
N THR A 725 -2.93 52.69 4.89
CA THR A 725 -4.25 53.02 5.38
C THR A 725 -4.77 54.36 4.91
N LYS A 726 -6.08 54.42 4.67
CA LYS A 726 -6.83 55.68 4.65
C LYS A 726 -6.95 56.33 6.06
N SER A 727 -6.74 55.51 7.14
CA SER A 727 -6.82 55.99 8.50
C SER A 727 -5.56 56.78 8.90
N GLN A 728 -5.76 57.97 9.43
CA GLN A 728 -4.74 58.82 10.00
C GLN A 728 -4.81 58.86 11.54
N GLN A 729 -5.73 58.11 12.14
CA GLN A 729 -5.89 58.10 13.60
C GLN A 729 -4.75 57.30 14.25
N PRO A 730 -4.04 57.86 15.21
CA PRO A 730 -2.99 57.15 15.91
C PRO A 730 -3.57 56.07 16.82
N ILE A 731 -2.84 54.93 16.91
CA ILE A 731 -3.18 53.87 17.85
C ILE A 731 -3.02 54.38 19.26
N THR A 732 -4.07 54.18 20.06
CA THR A 732 -3.99 54.47 21.51
C THR A 732 -3.68 53.16 22.26
N ARG A 733 -2.98 53.29 23.38
CA ARG A 733 -2.67 52.14 24.23
C ARG A 733 -3.18 52.39 25.67
N GLU A 734 -3.67 51.36 26.27
CA GLU A 734 -4.04 51.32 27.70
C GLU A 734 -3.41 50.07 28.33
N GLU A 735 -2.83 50.20 29.51
CA GLU A 735 -2.19 49.10 30.22
C GLU A 735 -2.94 48.83 31.50
N LYS A 736 -3.42 47.56 31.69
CA LYS A 736 -4.09 47.11 32.91
C LYS A 736 -3.53 45.74 33.34
N GLY A 737 -2.69 45.78 34.38
CA GLY A 737 -2.03 44.59 34.90
C GLY A 737 -1.18 43.89 33.81
N ALA A 738 -1.48 42.66 33.51
CA ALA A 738 -0.79 41.89 32.48
C ALA A 738 -1.25 42.20 31.05
N PHE A 739 -2.30 42.97 30.85
CA PHE A 739 -2.88 43.21 29.53
C PHE A 739 -2.53 44.59 28.97
N VAL A 740 -2.26 44.64 27.70
CA VAL A 740 -2.10 45.84 26.88
C VAL A 740 -3.25 45.88 25.88
N PHE A 741 -4.04 46.94 25.95
CA PHE A 741 -5.12 47.18 24.99
C PHE A 741 -4.63 48.16 23.95
N LEU A 742 -4.70 47.74 22.67
CA LEU A 742 -4.37 48.56 21.52
C LEU A 742 -5.66 48.88 20.79
N LYS A 743 -5.98 50.17 20.64
CA LYS A 743 -7.19 50.63 19.99
C LYS A 743 -6.87 51.57 18.84
N GLY A 744 -7.30 51.15 17.63
CA GLY A 744 -7.32 52.00 16.45
C GLY A 744 -8.73 52.43 16.09
N GLU A 745 -8.94 52.88 14.86
CA GLU A 745 -10.26 53.33 14.37
C GLU A 745 -11.27 52.18 14.33
N ASP A 746 -10.88 51.03 13.68
CA ASP A 746 -11.76 49.88 13.46
C ASP A 746 -11.42 48.66 14.32
N PHE A 747 -10.39 48.76 15.17
CA PHE A 747 -9.96 47.58 15.93
C PHE A 747 -9.69 47.88 17.42
N THR A 748 -9.82 46.81 18.20
CA THR A 748 -9.36 46.76 19.61
C THR A 748 -8.74 45.40 19.85
N TYR A 749 -7.44 45.38 20.14
CA TYR A 749 -6.69 44.15 20.39
C TYR A 749 -6.20 44.07 21.81
N THR A 750 -6.19 42.86 22.36
CA THR A 750 -5.69 42.61 23.73
C THR A 750 -4.42 41.76 23.66
N PHE A 751 -3.32 42.32 24.05
CA PHE A 751 -2.04 41.61 24.15
C PHE A 751 -1.80 41.20 25.61
N ASP A 752 -1.41 39.92 25.82
CA ASP A 752 -1.13 39.39 27.17
C ASP A 752 0.38 39.28 27.38
N ARG A 753 0.93 40.09 28.26
CA ARG A 753 2.35 40.11 28.63
C ARG A 753 2.87 38.80 29.22
N ARG A 754 1.96 37.93 29.77
CA ARG A 754 2.34 36.65 30.37
C ARG A 754 2.67 35.61 29.31
N THR A 755 2.02 35.71 28.19
CA THR A 755 2.21 34.78 27.05
C THR A 755 3.02 35.41 25.90
N GLY A 756 3.13 36.76 25.87
CA GLY A 756 3.74 37.45 24.72
C GLY A 756 2.92 37.38 23.43
N LEU A 757 1.61 37.10 23.54
CA LEU A 757 0.72 36.84 22.40
C LEU A 757 -0.57 37.64 22.54
N PHE A 758 -1.33 37.74 21.43
CA PHE A 758 -2.66 38.37 21.48
C PHE A 758 -3.71 37.38 22.00
N SER A 759 -4.47 37.81 23.01
CA SER A 759 -5.57 37.04 23.55
C SER A 759 -6.92 37.34 22.90
N GLN A 760 -7.07 38.51 22.29
CA GLN A 760 -8.29 38.90 21.55
C GLN A 760 -7.96 39.81 20.38
N LEU A 761 -8.60 39.57 19.26
CA LEU A 761 -8.62 40.42 18.08
C LEU A 761 -10.07 40.82 17.75
N CYS A 762 -10.43 42.05 18.09
CA CYS A 762 -11.72 42.64 17.72
C CYS A 762 -11.51 43.62 16.56
N PHE A 763 -12.14 43.36 15.42
CA PHE A 763 -12.08 44.20 14.23
C PHE A 763 -13.51 44.44 13.69
N GLY A 764 -13.82 45.66 13.26
CA GLY A 764 -15.19 46.03 12.88
C GLY A 764 -16.23 45.79 13.98
N GLY A 765 -15.82 45.92 15.25
CA GLY A 765 -16.68 45.71 16.43
C GLY A 765 -17.00 44.23 16.71
N LYS A 766 -16.31 43.27 16.04
CA LYS A 766 -16.53 41.81 16.22
C LYS A 766 -15.23 41.12 16.60
N ASN A 767 -15.28 40.23 17.59
CA ASN A 767 -14.16 39.38 17.96
C ASN A 767 -13.98 38.24 16.97
N TYR A 768 -12.73 38.00 16.52
CA TYR A 768 -12.31 36.93 15.57
C TYR A 768 -11.94 35.64 16.28
N PHE A 769 -11.46 35.73 17.53
CA PHE A 769 -10.99 34.59 18.31
C PHE A 769 -12.04 34.10 19.30
N ASP A 770 -12.11 32.77 19.44
CA ASP A 770 -12.83 32.13 20.56
C ASP A 770 -11.90 31.93 21.76
N TRP A 771 -10.61 31.59 21.50
CA TRP A 771 -9.56 31.37 22.49
C TRP A 771 -8.33 32.20 22.14
N PRO A 772 -7.45 32.52 23.14
CA PRO A 772 -6.17 33.15 22.89
C PRO A 772 -5.31 32.36 21.88
N MET A 773 -4.51 33.05 21.08
CA MET A 773 -3.52 32.38 20.24
C MET A 773 -2.42 31.74 21.08
N GLU A 774 -1.75 30.73 20.54
CA GLU A 774 -0.69 29.97 21.18
C GLU A 774 0.54 29.87 20.29
N LEU A 775 1.73 29.80 20.89
CA LEU A 775 2.89 29.23 20.21
C LEU A 775 2.73 27.71 20.17
N ASN A 776 2.87 27.12 19.00
CA ASN A 776 2.67 25.68 18.81
C ASN A 776 3.93 25.01 18.30
N ILE A 777 4.38 23.99 19.01
CA ILE A 777 5.45 23.08 18.59
C ILE A 777 4.98 21.63 18.55
N TRP A 778 3.71 21.35 18.84
CA TRP A 778 3.16 20.00 18.88
C TRP A 778 2.34 19.68 17.65
N ARG A 779 2.58 18.50 17.06
CA ARG A 779 1.67 17.87 16.11
C ARG A 779 1.08 16.60 16.72
N ALA A 780 -0.10 16.19 16.31
CA ALA A 780 -0.61 14.86 16.63
C ALA A 780 0.33 13.84 15.96
N PRO A 781 1.10 13.05 16.76
CA PRO A 781 2.10 12.17 16.17
C PRO A 781 1.48 11.26 15.11
N THR A 782 2.10 11.20 13.94
CA THR A 782 1.71 10.23 12.91
C THR A 782 2.20 8.83 13.29
N ASP A 783 1.69 7.80 12.63
CA ASP A 783 2.20 6.44 12.85
C ASP A 783 3.70 6.34 12.53
N ASN A 784 4.18 7.12 11.57
CA ASN A 784 5.61 7.22 11.24
C ASN A 784 6.44 7.95 12.30
N ASP A 785 5.82 8.66 13.22
CA ASP A 785 6.49 9.26 14.38
C ASP A 785 6.64 8.29 15.58
N MET A 786 6.31 7.01 15.45
CA MET A 786 6.20 6.08 16.58
C MET A 786 7.44 6.01 17.49
N TYR A 787 8.62 6.21 16.95
CA TYR A 787 9.87 6.31 17.71
C TYR A 787 10.13 7.73 18.20
N LEU A 788 10.01 8.72 17.31
CA LEU A 788 10.23 10.13 17.63
C LEU A 788 9.27 10.65 18.69
N LYS A 789 8.00 10.20 18.71
CA LYS A 789 7.04 10.63 19.75
C LYS A 789 7.48 10.27 21.16
N LYS A 790 8.29 9.23 21.32
CA LYS A 790 8.85 8.86 22.62
C LYS A 790 9.85 9.92 23.09
N GLU A 791 10.72 10.38 22.18
CA GLU A 791 11.69 11.43 22.44
C GLU A 791 10.99 12.80 22.63
N TRP A 792 9.99 13.13 21.83
CA TRP A 792 9.20 14.36 21.99
C TRP A 792 8.45 14.39 23.32
N LYS A 793 7.86 13.25 23.74
CA LYS A 793 7.20 13.14 25.06
C LYS A 793 8.20 13.19 26.21
N ARG A 794 9.40 12.62 26.04
CA ARG A 794 10.50 12.75 26.99
C ARG A 794 10.97 14.20 27.12
N ALA A 795 11.08 14.93 25.99
CA ALA A 795 11.34 16.35 25.93
C ALA A 795 10.16 17.21 26.40
N LYS A 796 9.00 16.60 26.67
CA LYS A 796 7.74 17.25 27.08
C LYS A 796 7.25 18.34 26.13
N TYR A 797 7.48 18.19 24.83
CA TYR A 797 7.01 19.15 23.83
C TYR A 797 5.49 19.28 23.84
N ASN A 798 4.76 18.19 24.13
CA ASN A 798 3.30 18.18 24.31
C ASN A 798 2.82 18.86 25.60
N LYS A 799 3.72 19.36 26.45
CA LYS A 799 3.44 20.10 27.70
C LYS A 799 4.18 21.44 27.70
N ALA A 800 4.54 21.94 26.54
CA ALA A 800 5.25 23.19 26.37
C ALA A 800 4.44 24.35 26.95
N SER A 801 5.13 25.27 27.62
CA SER A 801 4.57 26.50 28.16
C SER A 801 5.50 27.68 27.90
N VAL A 802 4.90 28.83 27.65
CA VAL A 802 5.64 30.07 27.41
C VAL A 802 6.06 30.70 28.73
N ARG A 803 7.28 31.19 28.75
CA ARG A 803 7.78 32.12 29.78
C ARG A 803 8.22 33.41 29.11
N VAL A 804 7.61 34.53 29.48
CA VAL A 804 8.04 35.88 29.07
C VAL A 804 8.93 36.48 30.18
N TYR A 805 10.10 36.95 29.78
CA TYR A 805 11.08 37.59 30.67
C TYR A 805 10.97 39.10 30.64
N GLU A 806 10.76 39.68 29.45
CA GLU A 806 10.67 41.13 29.24
C GLU A 806 9.65 41.44 28.15
N THR A 807 8.94 42.56 28.29
CA THR A 807 8.06 43.09 27.26
C THR A 807 8.30 44.59 27.17
N ILE A 808 8.74 45.06 26.00
CA ILE A 808 9.01 46.44 25.69
C ILE A 808 8.03 46.94 24.66
N LEU A 809 7.35 48.04 24.95
CA LEU A 809 6.45 48.71 23.99
C LEU A 809 7.04 50.01 23.50
N LYS A 810 7.12 50.19 22.18
CA LYS A 810 7.60 51.38 21.53
C LYS A 810 6.59 51.91 20.53
N LYS A 811 6.57 53.24 20.36
CA LYS A 811 5.87 53.85 19.24
C LYS A 811 6.84 53.90 18.06
N ALA A 812 6.52 53.29 16.95
CA ALA A 812 7.32 53.21 15.72
C ALA A 812 6.59 53.94 14.58
N GLY A 813 6.74 55.23 14.49
CA GLY A 813 5.99 56.09 13.58
C GLY A 813 4.51 56.13 13.92
N SER A 814 3.65 55.60 13.03
CA SER A 814 2.21 55.45 13.24
C SER A 814 1.84 54.10 13.86
N SER A 815 2.77 53.14 13.93
CA SER A 815 2.59 51.79 14.45
C SER A 815 3.00 51.68 15.93
N ILE A 816 2.52 50.60 16.59
CA ILE A 816 3.01 50.19 17.92
C ILE A 816 3.86 48.93 17.73
N GLU A 817 5.06 48.92 18.28
CA GLU A 817 5.94 47.75 18.35
C GLU A 817 5.97 47.20 19.76
N ILE A 818 5.89 45.87 19.86
CA ILE A 818 5.97 45.12 21.15
C ILE A 818 7.07 44.07 20.97
N SER A 819 8.17 44.24 21.67
CA SER A 819 9.27 43.27 21.69
C SER A 819 9.18 42.43 22.95
N CYS A 820 9.24 41.10 22.81
CA CYS A 820 9.21 40.15 23.91
C CYS A 820 10.44 39.25 23.88
N GLN A 821 11.12 39.16 25.03
CA GLN A 821 12.09 38.10 25.29
C GLN A 821 11.36 36.97 26.02
N MET A 822 11.35 35.79 25.41
CA MET A 822 10.56 34.66 25.90
C MET A 822 11.25 33.32 25.66
N SER A 823 10.74 32.28 26.30
CA SER A 823 11.19 30.92 26.04
C SER A 823 10.00 29.94 26.02
N LEU A 824 10.21 28.82 25.35
CA LEU A 824 9.39 27.62 25.54
C LEU A 824 10.14 26.65 26.44
N GLN A 825 9.40 26.12 27.43
CA GLN A 825 9.88 25.24 28.48
C GLN A 825 8.77 24.30 28.95
N ALA A 826 9.12 23.30 29.73
CA ALA A 826 8.14 22.46 30.39
C ALA A 826 8.55 22.15 31.85
N THR A 827 7.61 21.67 32.66
CA THR A 827 7.87 21.33 34.06
C THR A 827 8.99 20.29 34.22
N SER A 828 9.94 20.54 35.11
CA SER A 828 11.03 19.64 35.49
C SER A 828 12.13 19.44 34.46
N ILE A 829 12.16 20.25 33.41
CA ILE A 829 13.24 20.29 32.40
C ILE A 829 13.66 21.73 32.13
N GLN A 830 14.84 21.92 31.52
CA GLN A 830 15.30 23.22 31.07
C GLN A 830 14.48 23.73 29.87
N ARG A 831 14.62 25.01 29.55
CA ARG A 831 14.04 25.57 28.33
C ARG A 831 14.66 24.94 27.10
N PHE A 832 13.84 24.71 26.10
CA PHE A 832 14.26 24.12 24.84
C PHE A 832 14.27 25.11 23.66
N LEU A 833 13.54 26.24 23.76
CA LEU A 833 13.63 27.35 22.81
C LEU A 833 13.80 28.67 23.55
N ASP A 834 14.75 29.50 23.08
CA ASP A 834 14.83 30.92 23.37
C ASP A 834 14.26 31.70 22.19
N ILE A 835 13.37 32.65 22.46
CA ILE A 835 12.60 33.33 21.41
C ILE A 835 12.62 34.84 21.67
N GLU A 836 13.00 35.59 20.65
CA GLU A 836 12.73 37.02 20.56
C GLU A 836 11.56 37.22 19.59
N ALA A 837 10.45 37.77 20.09
CA ALA A 837 9.26 38.05 19.29
C ALA A 837 9.08 39.56 19.17
N VAL A 838 9.03 40.05 17.92
CA VAL A 838 8.79 41.47 17.63
C VAL A 838 7.45 41.60 16.90
N TRP A 839 6.47 42.11 17.61
CA TRP A 839 5.12 42.37 17.08
C TRP A 839 5.03 43.83 16.64
N ARG A 840 4.44 44.06 15.47
CA ARG A 840 4.18 45.41 14.95
C ARG A 840 2.70 45.50 14.55
N VAL A 841 1.96 46.40 15.21
CA VAL A 841 0.56 46.68 14.87
C VAL A 841 0.50 48.02 14.13
N ASP A 842 -0.01 48.01 12.91
CA ASP A 842 -0.18 49.21 12.11
C ASP A 842 -1.58 49.83 12.31
N VAL A 843 -1.74 51.08 11.82
CA VAL A 843 -2.99 51.84 12.01
C VAL A 843 -4.18 51.28 11.27
N SER A 844 -3.99 50.30 10.35
CA SER A 844 -5.03 49.55 9.67
C SER A 844 -5.53 48.33 10.48
N GLY A 845 -4.83 48.00 11.54
CA GLY A 845 -5.07 46.83 12.33
C GLY A 845 -4.32 45.58 11.84
N GLY A 846 -3.44 45.70 10.85
CA GLY A 846 -2.51 44.65 10.48
C GLY A 846 -1.52 44.36 11.61
N ILE A 847 -1.25 43.06 11.87
CA ILE A 847 -0.34 42.61 12.90
C ILE A 847 0.77 41.83 12.24
N GLU A 848 1.98 42.34 12.25
CA GLU A 848 3.16 41.61 11.78
C GLU A 848 3.94 41.09 12.98
N VAL A 849 4.43 39.86 12.90
CA VAL A 849 5.31 39.27 13.90
C VAL A 849 6.53 38.66 13.25
N THR A 850 7.68 38.92 13.86
CA THR A 850 8.95 38.25 13.57
C THR A 850 9.39 37.51 14.83
N PHE A 851 9.59 36.22 14.69
CA PHE A 851 10.18 35.37 15.74
C PHE A 851 11.62 35.05 15.34
N HIS A 852 12.59 35.41 16.20
CA HIS A 852 13.96 34.90 16.13
C HIS A 852 14.07 33.79 17.18
N VAL A 853 14.34 32.58 16.74
CA VAL A 853 14.25 31.37 17.57
C VAL A 853 15.60 30.68 17.63
N LYS A 854 16.04 30.35 18.85
CA LYS A 854 17.22 29.51 19.08
C LYS A 854 16.80 28.25 19.84
N LYS A 855 17.04 27.09 19.22
CA LYS A 855 16.78 25.79 19.81
C LYS A 855 17.98 25.35 20.64
N ASN A 856 17.71 24.78 21.81
CA ASN A 856 18.73 24.08 22.57
C ASN A 856 19.09 22.76 21.85
N PRO A 857 20.37 22.58 21.42
CA PRO A 857 20.80 21.40 20.66
C PRO A 857 20.71 20.07 21.41
N GLU A 858 20.62 20.11 22.76
CA GLU A 858 20.41 18.89 23.56
C GLU A 858 19.01 18.29 23.44
N PHE A 859 18.06 19.00 22.82
CA PHE A 859 16.70 18.54 22.63
C PHE A 859 16.49 17.95 21.21
N PRO A 860 15.57 16.99 21.06
CA PRO A 860 15.30 16.36 19.77
C PRO A 860 14.80 17.35 18.71
N VAL A 861 14.69 16.91 17.47
CA VAL A 861 14.08 17.66 16.37
C VAL A 861 12.69 18.15 16.77
N LEU A 862 12.29 19.32 16.27
CA LEU A 862 10.97 19.87 16.54
C LEU A 862 9.90 19.18 15.67
N PRO A 863 8.72 18.83 16.23
CA PRO A 863 7.58 18.40 15.42
C PRO A 863 7.14 19.47 14.42
N ARG A 864 6.99 20.70 14.90
CA ARG A 864 6.67 21.92 14.15
C ARG A 864 7.04 23.16 14.95
N PHE A 865 6.98 24.32 14.32
CA PHE A 865 7.05 25.62 15.03
C PHE A 865 6.16 26.64 14.34
N GLY A 866 5.25 27.26 15.08
CA GLY A 866 4.37 28.29 14.57
C GLY A 866 3.37 28.84 15.56
N LEU A 867 2.32 29.45 15.02
CA LEU A 867 1.16 29.96 15.76
C LEU A 867 -0.03 29.05 15.61
N ARG A 868 -0.75 28.78 16.69
CA ARG A 868 -2.06 28.12 16.68
C ARG A 868 -3.14 29.15 17.04
N LEU A 869 -4.11 29.34 16.16
CA LEU A 869 -5.19 30.29 16.26
C LEU A 869 -6.50 29.56 16.42
N PHE A 870 -7.39 30.07 17.26
CA PHE A 870 -8.74 29.55 17.48
C PHE A 870 -9.76 30.56 16.99
N LEU A 871 -10.02 30.54 15.68
CA LEU A 871 -11.02 31.41 15.08
C LEU A 871 -12.42 30.93 15.38
N ARG A 872 -13.39 31.82 15.35
CA ARG A 872 -14.78 31.44 15.46
C ARG A 872 -15.16 30.45 14.39
N ARG A 873 -15.96 29.44 14.73
CA ARG A 873 -16.35 28.32 13.83
C ARG A 873 -16.94 28.78 12.49
N ARG A 874 -17.49 29.98 12.42
CA ARG A 874 -18.04 30.55 11.18
C ARG A 874 -16.99 30.90 10.11
N PHE A 875 -15.70 31.03 10.49
CA PHE A 875 -14.62 31.12 9.54
C PHE A 875 -14.35 29.74 8.95
N ASP A 876 -15.27 29.28 8.13
CA ASP A 876 -15.32 27.90 7.64
C ASP A 876 -14.93 27.75 6.16
N GLN A 877 -14.63 28.87 5.48
CA GLN A 877 -14.11 28.87 4.12
C GLN A 877 -12.63 29.25 4.09
N VAL A 878 -11.85 28.49 3.37
CA VAL A 878 -10.42 28.70 3.18
C VAL A 878 -10.12 29.02 1.73
N SER A 879 -9.33 30.06 1.51
CA SER A 879 -8.73 30.37 0.22
C SER A 879 -7.23 30.53 0.43
N TYR A 880 -6.40 29.86 -0.34
CA TYR A 880 -4.96 29.96 -0.18
C TYR A 880 -4.20 29.84 -1.50
N TYR A 881 -3.01 30.39 -1.54
CA TYR A 881 -2.04 30.15 -2.59
C TYR A 881 -0.84 29.42 -2.02
N GLY A 882 -0.62 28.20 -2.48
CA GLY A 882 0.41 27.28 -2.02
C GLY A 882 0.26 25.90 -2.66
N MET A 883 0.89 24.88 -2.07
CA MET A 883 0.76 23.51 -2.52
C MET A 883 -0.61 22.92 -2.17
N GLY A 884 -1.32 22.43 -3.17
CA GLY A 884 -2.66 21.84 -3.03
C GLY A 884 -3.07 21.03 -4.27
N PRO A 885 -4.30 20.50 -4.32
CA PRO A 885 -5.35 20.58 -3.31
C PRO A 885 -5.17 19.64 -2.11
N TYR A 886 -4.32 18.62 -2.24
CA TYR A 886 -4.09 17.60 -1.21
C TYR A 886 -3.09 18.11 -0.16
N GLU A 887 -3.07 17.45 1.01
CA GLU A 887 -2.07 17.73 2.02
C GLU A 887 -0.65 17.59 1.47
N SER A 888 0.24 18.38 2.02
CA SER A 888 1.64 18.42 1.58
C SER A 888 2.59 18.67 2.74
N TYR A 889 3.70 17.92 2.73
CA TYR A 889 4.80 17.98 3.68
C TYR A 889 6.12 18.00 2.90
N GLN A 890 7.24 18.30 3.54
CA GLN A 890 8.52 18.47 2.84
C GLN A 890 8.93 17.26 2.00
N ASP A 891 8.62 16.07 2.46
CA ASP A 891 8.95 14.79 1.83
C ASP A 891 7.73 14.08 1.19
N LYS A 892 6.53 14.66 1.29
CA LYS A 892 5.27 14.14 0.73
C LYS A 892 4.44 15.28 0.15
N HIS A 893 4.64 15.62 -1.11
CA HIS A 893 3.98 16.78 -1.74
C HIS A 893 3.74 16.63 -3.25
N ARG A 894 4.17 15.53 -3.86
CA ARG A 894 4.07 15.35 -5.32
C ARG A 894 2.65 15.17 -5.83
N ALA A 895 1.72 14.81 -4.94
CA ALA A 895 0.28 14.77 -5.26
C ALA A 895 -0.30 16.18 -5.50
N SER A 896 0.37 17.22 -5.00
CA SER A 896 -0.05 18.63 -5.03
C SER A 896 0.78 19.47 -5.99
N SER A 897 0.31 20.68 -6.29
CA SER A 897 1.05 21.69 -7.07
C SER A 897 0.68 23.10 -6.59
N HIS A 898 1.53 24.11 -6.87
CA HIS A 898 1.23 25.50 -6.53
C HIS A 898 -0.01 26.00 -7.26
N GLY A 899 -0.91 26.64 -6.55
CA GLY A 899 -2.13 27.17 -7.14
C GLY A 899 -2.98 27.98 -6.16
N LEU A 900 -4.03 28.55 -6.69
CA LEU A 900 -5.09 29.17 -5.91
C LEU A 900 -6.17 28.12 -5.63
N TYR A 901 -6.39 27.82 -4.36
CA TYR A 901 -7.33 26.79 -3.92
C TYR A 901 -8.37 27.36 -2.98
N HIS A 902 -9.58 26.78 -3.03
CA HIS A 902 -10.70 27.11 -2.19
C HIS A 902 -11.35 25.84 -1.67
N ALA A 903 -11.57 25.76 -0.37
CA ALA A 903 -12.24 24.62 0.26
C ALA A 903 -12.91 25.03 1.57
N PRO A 904 -14.00 24.38 1.98
CA PRO A 904 -14.47 24.45 3.35
C PRO A 904 -13.49 23.75 4.29
N VAL A 905 -13.36 24.26 5.52
CA VAL A 905 -12.41 23.75 6.53
C VAL A 905 -12.58 22.26 6.83
N ASP A 906 -13.83 21.77 6.83
CA ASP A 906 -14.12 20.35 7.09
C ASP A 906 -13.65 19.40 5.99
N ARG A 907 -13.39 19.92 4.78
CA ARG A 907 -12.82 19.15 3.66
C ARG A 907 -11.31 19.22 3.57
N MET A 908 -10.66 19.92 4.46
CA MET A 908 -9.19 19.96 4.55
C MET A 908 -8.63 18.89 5.50
N HIS A 909 -9.50 18.05 6.04
CA HIS A 909 -9.16 16.94 6.92
C HIS A 909 -9.06 15.65 6.14
N GLU A 910 -7.98 14.90 6.30
CA GLU A 910 -7.84 13.53 5.82
C GLU A 910 -8.29 12.57 6.94
N ASP A 911 -9.26 11.73 6.64
CA ASP A 911 -9.97 10.94 7.65
C ASP A 911 -9.27 9.59 7.89
N TYR A 912 -7.95 9.61 8.19
CA TYR A 912 -7.20 8.41 8.54
C TYR A 912 -7.90 7.63 9.65
N ILE A 913 -8.03 6.30 9.48
CA ILE A 913 -8.79 5.43 10.41
C ILE A 913 -8.30 5.60 11.83
N LYS A 914 -6.97 5.59 12.05
CA LYS A 914 -6.34 6.06 13.28
C LYS A 914 -6.03 7.55 13.14
N PRO A 915 -6.75 8.45 13.88
CA PRO A 915 -6.52 9.88 13.77
C PRO A 915 -5.09 10.27 14.11
N GLN A 916 -4.55 11.20 13.35
CA GLN A 916 -3.19 11.70 13.46
C GLN A 916 -3.06 13.04 12.75
N GLU A 917 -1.90 13.70 12.81
CA GLU A 917 -1.66 14.95 12.08
C GLU A 917 -1.92 14.78 10.59
N ASN A 918 -2.70 15.71 10.01
CA ASN A 918 -3.08 15.71 8.61
C ASN A 918 -3.43 17.10 8.11
N GLY A 919 -3.66 17.23 6.80
CA GLY A 919 -4.20 18.45 6.18
C GLY A 919 -3.26 19.64 6.20
N SER A 920 -1.94 19.45 6.29
CA SER A 920 -0.98 20.54 6.11
C SER A 920 -0.86 20.93 4.64
N HIS A 921 -0.70 22.21 4.35
CA HIS A 921 -0.36 22.76 3.03
C HIS A 921 0.91 23.57 3.12
N MET A 922 1.95 23.15 2.40
CA MET A 922 3.25 23.80 2.44
C MET A 922 3.43 24.83 1.34
N ASP A 923 4.52 25.57 1.42
CA ASP A 923 4.95 26.59 0.45
C ASP A 923 3.87 27.64 0.15
N CYS A 924 3.10 28.01 1.17
CA CYS A 924 2.06 29.02 1.04
C CYS A 924 2.63 30.43 1.06
N ASP A 925 2.11 31.28 0.19
CA ASP A 925 2.32 32.71 0.20
C ASP A 925 1.28 33.40 1.10
N TYR A 926 0.04 32.90 1.10
CA TYR A 926 -1.02 33.38 1.96
C TYR A 926 -2.11 32.34 2.17
N VAL A 927 -2.84 32.50 3.27
CA VAL A 927 -4.13 31.84 3.54
C VAL A 927 -5.13 32.87 4.03
N ILE A 928 -6.37 32.77 3.55
CA ILE A 928 -7.50 33.60 3.95
C ILE A 928 -8.61 32.67 4.47
N LEU A 929 -9.05 32.92 5.70
CA LEU A 929 -10.24 32.28 6.25
C LEU A 929 -11.37 33.28 6.28
N SER A 930 -12.56 32.90 5.82
CA SER A 930 -13.69 33.81 5.67
C SER A 930 -14.99 33.24 6.21
N ASP A 931 -15.87 34.16 6.58
CA ASP A 931 -17.33 33.96 6.70
C ASP A 931 -18.04 34.88 5.67
N ASP A 932 -19.33 34.96 5.70
CA ASP A 932 -20.12 35.77 4.76
C ASP A 932 -19.77 37.26 4.69
N LYS A 933 -19.05 37.81 5.69
CA LYS A 933 -18.83 39.25 5.84
C LYS A 933 -17.43 39.63 6.28
N ARG A 934 -16.64 38.65 6.77
CA ARG A 934 -15.36 38.91 7.42
C ARG A 934 -14.33 37.93 6.91
N SER A 935 -13.13 38.41 6.84
CA SER A 935 -11.99 37.60 6.45
C SER A 935 -10.81 37.83 7.38
N PHE A 936 -9.99 36.82 7.50
CA PHE A 936 -8.76 36.83 8.25
C PHE A 936 -7.66 36.25 7.35
N ALA A 937 -6.71 37.10 6.95
CA ALA A 937 -5.58 36.67 6.15
C ALA A 937 -4.32 36.47 6.98
N ALA A 938 -3.57 35.44 6.69
CA ALA A 938 -2.17 35.30 7.08
C ALA A 938 -1.31 35.31 5.81
N VAL A 939 -0.33 36.19 5.75
CA VAL A 939 0.53 36.42 4.59
C VAL A 939 1.99 36.51 5.00
N SER A 940 2.91 36.08 4.12
CA SER A 940 4.33 36.22 4.35
C SER A 940 5.09 36.47 3.03
N GLU A 941 6.19 37.21 3.07
CA GLU A 941 7.13 37.28 1.96
C GLU A 941 7.93 35.99 1.81
N HIS A 942 8.03 35.25 2.89
CA HIS A 942 8.64 33.91 2.93
C HIS A 942 7.58 32.83 2.95
N LYS A 943 7.89 31.68 2.36
CA LYS A 943 6.99 30.53 2.37
C LYS A 943 6.73 30.05 3.79
N PHE A 944 5.50 29.63 4.06
CA PHE A 944 5.10 29.02 5.31
C PHE A 944 4.17 27.83 5.05
N SER A 945 3.88 27.07 6.06
CA SER A 945 2.88 26.01 6.01
C SER A 945 1.65 26.38 6.85
N PHE A 946 0.49 25.92 6.45
CA PHE A 946 -0.69 26.02 7.31
C PHE A 946 -1.49 24.73 7.28
N ASN A 947 -2.27 24.51 8.33
CA ASN A 947 -3.45 23.65 8.26
C ASN A 947 -4.64 24.30 8.97
N ALA A 948 -5.83 24.04 8.45
CA ALA A 948 -7.08 24.48 9.04
C ALA A 948 -7.94 23.28 9.36
N SER A 949 -8.42 23.18 10.61
CA SER A 949 -9.14 22.00 11.09
C SER A 949 -10.26 22.40 12.06
N ILE A 950 -11.18 21.47 12.28
CA ILE A 950 -12.19 21.56 13.34
C ILE A 950 -11.78 20.74 14.57
N TYR A 951 -10.66 20.02 14.49
CA TYR A 951 -10.11 19.17 15.54
C TYR A 951 -8.78 19.74 16.03
N THR A 952 -8.50 19.62 17.32
CA THR A 952 -7.19 19.95 17.87
C THR A 952 -6.22 18.80 17.70
N GLN A 953 -4.92 19.06 17.82
CA GLN A 953 -3.89 18.02 17.80
C GLN A 953 -4.08 17.02 18.97
N GLU A 954 -4.55 17.51 20.10
CA GLU A 954 -4.84 16.70 21.29
C GLU A 954 -6.00 15.75 21.05
N GLU A 955 -7.06 16.19 20.35
CA GLU A 955 -8.19 15.36 19.96
C GLU A 955 -7.74 14.26 19.00
N LEU A 956 -6.98 14.60 17.96
CA LEU A 956 -6.44 13.64 17.00
C LEU A 956 -5.53 12.59 17.67
N GLU A 957 -4.69 13.00 18.65
CA GLU A 957 -3.78 12.08 19.34
C GLU A 957 -4.53 11.10 20.25
N GLN A 958 -5.63 11.54 20.89
CA GLN A 958 -6.31 10.78 21.93
C GLN A 958 -7.27 9.72 21.39
N LYS A 959 -7.86 9.94 20.20
CA LYS A 959 -8.87 9.04 19.64
C LYS A 959 -8.24 7.82 18.99
N ALA A 960 -8.87 6.67 19.17
CA ALA A 960 -8.48 5.44 18.53
C ALA A 960 -8.98 5.39 17.08
N HIS A 961 -10.16 5.94 16.81
CA HIS A 961 -10.80 5.85 15.50
C HIS A 961 -11.33 7.20 15.04
N HIS A 962 -11.34 7.40 13.73
CA HIS A 962 -11.79 8.64 13.08
C HIS A 962 -13.27 8.97 13.36
N TYR A 963 -14.10 7.95 13.55
CA TYR A 963 -15.52 8.15 13.85
C TYR A 963 -15.79 8.64 15.30
N GLU A 964 -14.79 8.58 16.17
CA GLU A 964 -14.87 9.07 17.55
C GLU A 964 -14.53 10.56 17.69
N LEU A 965 -14.03 11.19 16.62
CA LEU A 965 -13.57 12.58 16.65
C LEU A 965 -14.71 13.56 16.94
N GLU A 966 -14.46 14.46 17.91
CA GLU A 966 -15.38 15.51 18.32
C GLU A 966 -14.83 16.91 17.97
N PRO A 967 -15.58 17.71 17.17
CA PRO A 967 -15.14 19.06 16.85
C PRO A 967 -15.09 19.98 18.08
N LEU A 968 -14.07 20.82 18.15
CA LEU A 968 -13.93 21.81 19.25
C LEU A 968 -15.02 22.90 19.25
N GLY A 969 -15.68 23.15 18.14
CA GLY A 969 -16.63 24.28 17.99
C GLY A 969 -15.98 25.57 17.51
N SER A 970 -14.66 25.57 17.27
CA SER A 970 -13.87 26.65 16.67
C SER A 970 -13.22 26.17 15.39
N THR A 971 -12.76 27.09 14.55
CA THR A 971 -11.83 26.78 13.46
C THR A 971 -10.41 26.95 13.98
N ILE A 972 -9.65 25.86 14.02
CA ILE A 972 -8.27 25.82 14.47
C ILE A 972 -7.36 26.02 13.25
N VAL A 973 -6.47 27.02 13.33
CA VAL A 973 -5.53 27.30 12.24
C VAL A 973 -4.13 27.28 12.81
N CYS A 974 -3.29 26.41 12.27
CA CYS A 974 -1.86 26.42 12.54
C CYS A 974 -1.15 27.12 11.38
N LEU A 975 -0.26 28.06 11.70
CA LEU A 975 0.58 28.81 10.78
C LEU A 975 2.02 28.50 11.16
N ASP A 976 2.72 27.73 10.34
CA ASP A 976 4.01 27.17 10.71
C ASP A 976 5.15 27.69 9.84
N TYR A 977 6.27 27.95 10.48
CA TYR A 977 7.54 28.11 9.79
C TYR A 977 7.88 26.84 9.02
N LYS A 978 7.84 25.69 9.74
CA LYS A 978 8.21 24.38 9.21
C LYS A 978 7.61 23.27 10.06
N GLN A 979 7.40 22.09 9.46
CA GLN A 979 7.14 20.85 10.15
C GLN A 979 8.25 19.83 9.85
N ASN A 980 8.44 18.87 10.75
CA ASN A 980 9.27 17.70 10.49
C ASN A 980 8.66 16.87 9.35
N GLY A 981 9.48 16.20 8.55
CA GLY A 981 9.02 15.28 7.51
C GLY A 981 8.13 14.17 8.05
N ILE A 982 7.48 13.46 7.18
CA ILE A 982 6.60 12.33 7.49
C ILE A 982 7.40 11.02 7.54
N GLY A 983 8.20 10.73 6.50
CA GLY A 983 8.97 9.49 6.38
C GLY A 983 8.12 8.24 6.23
N SER A 984 8.72 7.11 6.59
CA SER A 984 8.10 5.77 6.61
C SER A 984 8.53 4.95 7.85
N ASN A 985 8.86 5.62 8.96
CA ASN A 985 9.47 5.03 10.14
C ASN A 985 8.47 4.32 11.10
N SER A 986 7.29 4.00 10.64
CA SER A 986 6.40 3.02 11.29
C SER A 986 6.98 1.61 11.18
N CYS A 987 7.59 1.27 10.05
CA CYS A 987 8.42 0.10 9.83
C CYS A 987 9.46 0.41 8.75
N GLY A 988 10.51 1.17 9.07
CA GLY A 988 11.49 1.59 8.07
C GLY A 988 12.52 2.55 8.64
N PRO A 989 13.35 3.15 7.79
CA PRO A 989 14.40 4.06 8.21
C PRO A 989 13.83 5.36 8.79
N GLU A 990 14.65 6.02 9.60
CA GLU A 990 14.33 7.37 10.09
C GLU A 990 14.20 8.37 8.94
N VAL A 991 13.40 9.41 9.16
CA VAL A 991 13.26 10.55 8.25
C VAL A 991 14.65 11.07 7.84
N LEU A 992 14.87 11.25 6.54
CA LEU A 992 16.13 11.77 6.01
C LEU A 992 16.47 13.14 6.60
N LYS A 993 17.76 13.39 6.87
CA LYS A 993 18.23 14.63 7.51
C LYS A 993 17.70 15.90 6.83
N LYS A 994 17.63 15.92 5.50
CA LYS A 994 17.16 17.08 4.73
C LYS A 994 15.68 17.44 4.98
N TYR A 995 14.90 16.53 5.53
CA TYR A 995 13.50 16.73 5.85
C TYR A 995 13.23 16.89 7.35
N ARG A 996 14.27 16.77 8.18
CA ARG A 996 14.15 16.98 9.64
C ARG A 996 14.05 18.46 9.97
N PHE A 997 13.30 18.76 11.00
CA PHE A 997 13.27 20.10 11.56
C PHE A 997 14.24 20.18 12.76
N ASP A 998 15.52 20.20 12.47
CA ASP A 998 16.63 20.23 13.43
C ASP A 998 17.43 21.53 13.44
N GLU A 999 16.95 22.55 12.73
CA GLU A 999 17.56 23.90 12.70
C GLU A 999 17.67 24.47 14.10
N GLU A 1000 18.88 24.91 14.46
CA GLU A 1000 19.17 25.47 15.78
C GLU A 1000 18.90 26.98 15.86
N ASP A 1001 18.91 27.69 14.75
CA ASP A 1001 18.66 29.13 14.66
C ASP A 1001 17.84 29.43 13.39
N PHE A 1002 16.67 30.02 13.57
CA PHE A 1002 15.77 30.31 12.45
C PHE A 1002 14.90 31.54 12.74
N THR A 1003 14.39 32.17 11.67
CA THR A 1003 13.51 33.32 11.73
C THR A 1003 12.19 33.02 11.04
N PHE A 1004 11.07 33.28 11.72
CA PHE A 1004 9.72 33.16 11.18
C PHE A 1004 9.02 34.51 11.19
N CYS A 1005 8.63 35.02 10.02
CA CYS A 1005 7.92 36.27 9.84
C CYS A 1005 6.54 36.01 9.19
N ILE A 1006 5.47 36.56 9.80
CA ILE A 1006 4.12 36.44 9.24
C ILE A 1006 3.30 37.69 9.61
N LYS A 1007 2.43 38.13 8.68
CA LYS A 1007 1.49 39.22 8.89
C LYS A 1007 0.06 38.70 8.93
N LEU A 1008 -0.67 39.06 9.97
CA LEU A 1008 -2.06 38.72 10.21
C LEU A 1008 -2.94 39.95 9.91
N VAL A 1009 -3.92 39.81 9.05
CA VAL A 1009 -4.75 40.91 8.59
C VAL A 1009 -6.23 40.55 8.69
N PRO A 1010 -6.93 41.00 9.75
CA PRO A 1010 -8.39 40.95 9.76
C PRO A 1010 -8.97 42.05 8.85
N PHE A 1011 -10.01 41.72 8.08
CA PHE A 1011 -10.70 42.70 7.23
C PHE A 1011 -12.17 42.34 7.04
N LEU A 1012 -12.94 43.33 6.55
CA LEU A 1012 -14.34 43.11 6.17
C LEU A 1012 -14.42 42.96 4.66
N GLU A 1013 -15.19 42.03 4.22
CA GLU A 1013 -15.52 41.90 2.80
C GLU A 1013 -16.43 43.08 2.37
N SER A 1014 -16.09 43.69 1.22
CA SER A 1014 -16.76 44.87 0.68
C SER A 1014 -18.10 44.53 0.05
#